data_ecf241762b8293f4fe60df203f7f9338
#
_entry.id   ecf241762b8293f4fe60df203f7f9338
#
_cell.length_a   1.000
_cell.length_b   1.000
_cell.length_c   1.000
_cell.angle_alpha   90.00
_cell.angle_beta   90.00
_cell.angle_gamma   90.00
#
_symmetry.space_group_name_H-M   'P 1'
#
loop_
_entity.id
_entity.type
_entity.pdbx_description
1 polymer ?
#
loop_
_entity_poly.entity_id
_entity_poly.type
_entity_poly.pdbx_seq_one_letter_code
_entity_poly.pdbx_strand_id
1 'polypeptide(L)'
;MNSQVRPLSTLKSKIKSSLPYTLAVAIICFVSLWIRMRPYDSVFLSNGFVKFASNDAWYHMRTLNVLLENYPNRMFFNPMTNYPNGSYIHFGPLYDQMMAITSLILGLGSPSQDLVNTVGAYFPAVLGALTVIPVYYIGKYLGGHKTGILAAILISFAPGQFLHRSLLGVTDHHVAESLFSTFFMMFFMLAIITAKQKGLNFNHVTAKNFTVIKEPLIYSIIAGVMYSAYQLSWPGAPLFLLVAMVYSVVQYVLDNFHGESGDYLGFTGITTFLVSVILILPFIHPDMGFSMYYYTWFHVVTAIVAMAGFGIMSFIQGEFKKRNLKAYYYPLTIIGIGILGLLATKIVSPSIYSLIINAPNSVFGVLKGGAATIGEASSMFYYDGSFTLSRATGYFTSSGFFASILGMIVLLAGIFRKAKPEKVLVLIWSLLMLFAIYGQNRFAYYYSINVSVLSAYLGGLLLEKVKWSQLDEKFKETVKSPADLPGFLKFVRIEQVLAVLAIAAVLVYPAFGAALEQSTASGDPNEPWIEACLWLKSYTPDPGMDYNAIYEAPEDGESFDYPDSAYGVMSRWDYGHYIETLGHRMPNANPFQAGIGGRGSSINETNMPGAAPFLTAQSEEEATSVLEAIDPDPDKAGARYVITDELMAVNKFSAIPEWTLDTEGYYQPYWTGSGYQSLPSTRYFNSMMIRLHLLDGNGLKQYRLVHETWAYQTQGEVLYKQIYNLLYGSNIPEVDTGYIKIFEYVKGAKITGTASPDEAVNINTTILTGQGRTFDYSQSTTSDSEGRYEFTVPYSTDGPISGETQFDTAPAGAYVISYGDTTKEVRVSEEAVLNGEEVKV
;
A
#
# COMPACT_ATOMS: atom_id res chain seq x y z
N MET A 1 -30.61 13.55 46.52
CA MET A 1 -31.13 12.44 45.70
C MET A 1 -32.37 12.95 44.97
N ASN A 2 -32.24 13.37 43.73
CA ASN A 2 -33.33 13.49 42.80
C ASN A 2 -32.70 13.21 41.40
N SER A 3 -32.67 11.95 41.02
CA SER A 3 -32.38 11.52 39.65
C SER A 3 -33.56 11.94 38.79
N GLN A 4 -33.43 13.09 38.13
CA GLN A 4 -34.35 13.41 37.04
C GLN A 4 -34.10 12.38 35.90
N VAL A 5 -34.88 11.29 35.97
CA VAL A 5 -35.15 10.41 34.83
C VAL A 5 -35.70 11.31 33.74
N ARG A 6 -34.94 11.56 32.68
CA ARG A 6 -35.44 12.28 31.50
C ARG A 6 -36.70 11.57 31.02
N PRO A 7 -37.83 12.26 30.89
CA PRO A 7 -39.08 11.60 30.54
C PRO A 7 -38.93 10.90 29.18
N LEU A 8 -39.45 9.68 29.08
CA LEU A 8 -39.50 8.86 27.85
C LEU A 8 -39.99 9.63 26.61
N SER A 9 -40.82 10.66 26.85
CA SER A 9 -41.32 11.60 25.81
C SER A 9 -40.21 12.42 25.16
N THR A 10 -39.18 12.86 25.90
CA THR A 10 -38.02 13.61 25.36
C THR A 10 -37.08 12.72 24.58
N LEU A 11 -36.93 11.46 24.96
CA LEU A 11 -36.12 10.46 24.20
C LEU A 11 -36.84 10.11 22.89
N LYS A 12 -38.18 9.85 22.95
CA LYS A 12 -39.02 9.57 21.77
C LYS A 12 -39.03 10.75 20.78
N SER A 13 -39.09 12.00 21.25
CA SER A 13 -39.08 13.18 20.39
C SER A 13 -37.70 13.38 19.71
N LYS A 14 -36.58 13.16 20.43
CA LYS A 14 -35.24 13.22 19.85
C LYS A 14 -35.00 12.12 18.82
N ILE A 15 -35.44 10.89 19.08
CA ILE A 15 -35.37 9.77 18.12
C ILE A 15 -36.21 10.12 16.87
N LYS A 16 -37.43 10.62 17.05
CA LYS A 16 -38.31 10.98 15.94
C LYS A 16 -37.74 12.10 15.07
N SER A 17 -37.04 13.08 15.65
CA SER A 17 -36.43 14.19 14.93
C SER A 17 -35.13 13.81 14.20
N SER A 18 -34.40 12.76 14.61
CA SER A 18 -33.18 12.30 13.98
C SER A 18 -33.42 11.22 12.93
N LEU A 19 -34.58 10.55 12.95
CA LEU A 19 -34.91 9.42 12.08
C LEU A 19 -34.72 9.69 10.58
N PRO A 20 -35.16 10.83 10.01
CA PRO A 20 -34.96 11.09 8.58
C PRO A 20 -33.46 11.15 8.17
N TYR A 21 -32.65 11.75 9.03
CA TYR A 21 -31.21 11.84 8.75
C TYR A 21 -30.51 10.50 8.92
N THR A 22 -30.90 9.69 9.90
CA THR A 22 -30.39 8.33 10.08
C THR A 22 -30.73 7.47 8.87
N LEU A 23 -31.95 7.54 8.37
CA LEU A 23 -32.39 6.85 7.17
C LEU A 23 -31.60 7.32 5.93
N ALA A 24 -31.43 8.64 5.78
CA ALA A 24 -30.61 9.19 4.68
C ALA A 24 -29.16 8.67 4.72
N VAL A 25 -28.53 8.65 5.89
CA VAL A 25 -27.17 8.08 6.05
C VAL A 25 -27.15 6.60 5.71
N ALA A 26 -28.14 5.82 6.13
CA ALA A 26 -28.23 4.40 5.79
C ALA A 26 -28.35 4.18 4.28
N ILE A 27 -29.18 4.98 3.59
CA ILE A 27 -29.30 4.93 2.12
C ILE A 27 -27.95 5.30 1.47
N ILE A 28 -27.29 6.35 1.96
CA ILE A 28 -25.97 6.76 1.43
C ILE A 28 -24.94 5.67 1.68
N CYS A 29 -24.92 4.99 2.83
CA CYS A 29 -24.06 3.83 3.08
C CYS A 29 -24.32 2.70 2.07
N PHE A 30 -25.61 2.42 1.78
CA PHE A 30 -25.97 1.41 0.80
C PHE A 30 -25.51 1.78 -0.62
N VAL A 31 -25.69 3.03 -1.04
CA VAL A 31 -25.18 3.53 -2.33
C VAL A 31 -23.65 3.50 -2.37
N SER A 32 -23.00 3.83 -1.26
CA SER A 32 -21.54 3.72 -1.10
C SER A 32 -21.05 2.28 -1.22
N LEU A 33 -21.78 1.33 -0.68
CA LEU A 33 -21.49 -0.10 -0.83
C LEU A 33 -21.69 -0.54 -2.28
N TRP A 34 -22.79 -0.13 -2.90
CA TRP A 34 -23.09 -0.47 -4.29
C TRP A 34 -22.00 -0.05 -5.27
N ILE A 35 -21.47 1.19 -5.15
CA ILE A 35 -20.39 1.65 -6.04
C ILE A 35 -19.11 0.81 -5.86
N ARG A 36 -18.82 0.36 -4.62
CA ARG A 36 -17.66 -0.46 -4.30
C ARG A 36 -17.78 -1.91 -4.74
N MET A 37 -18.99 -2.39 -4.93
CA MET A 37 -19.28 -3.75 -5.40
C MET A 37 -19.31 -3.88 -6.91
N ARG A 38 -19.18 -2.80 -7.68
CA ARG A 38 -19.22 -2.82 -9.15
C ARG A 38 -18.17 -3.71 -9.82
N PRO A 39 -16.94 -3.92 -9.25
CA PRO A 39 -15.98 -4.85 -9.83
C PRO A 39 -16.36 -6.35 -9.69
N TYR A 40 -17.60 -6.70 -9.36
CA TYR A 40 -18.01 -8.06 -9.03
C TYR A 40 -17.56 -9.10 -10.06
N ASP A 41 -17.83 -8.89 -11.34
CA ASP A 41 -17.51 -9.84 -12.41
C ASP A 41 -16.00 -9.97 -12.67
N SER A 42 -15.19 -8.98 -12.29
CA SER A 42 -13.74 -9.03 -12.38
C SER A 42 -13.07 -9.68 -11.15
N VAL A 43 -13.80 -9.81 -10.05
CA VAL A 43 -13.34 -10.44 -8.81
C VAL A 43 -13.83 -11.89 -8.71
N PHE A 44 -15.10 -12.14 -8.93
CA PHE A 44 -15.70 -13.48 -8.94
C PHE A 44 -15.78 -14.00 -10.36
N LEU A 45 -14.73 -14.71 -10.80
CA LEU A 45 -14.64 -15.20 -12.17
C LEU A 45 -15.60 -16.36 -12.42
N SER A 46 -16.00 -16.54 -13.67
CA SER A 46 -16.96 -17.55 -14.08
C SER A 46 -16.53 -19.00 -13.79
N ASN A 47 -15.24 -19.25 -13.63
CA ASN A 47 -14.67 -20.54 -13.26
C ASN A 47 -14.67 -20.82 -11.73
N GLY A 48 -15.25 -19.91 -10.93
CA GLY A 48 -15.28 -20.02 -9.47
C GLY A 48 -14.04 -19.45 -8.76
N PHE A 49 -13.04 -18.99 -9.48
CA PHE A 49 -11.86 -18.37 -8.90
C PHE A 49 -12.17 -16.97 -8.39
N VAL A 50 -11.73 -16.64 -7.17
CA VAL A 50 -11.83 -15.28 -6.61
C VAL A 50 -10.51 -14.57 -6.83
N LYS A 51 -10.52 -13.57 -7.72
CA LYS A 51 -9.36 -12.76 -8.06
C LYS A 51 -9.30 -11.53 -7.15
N PHE A 52 -8.37 -11.51 -6.23
CA PHE A 52 -8.08 -10.32 -5.43
C PHE A 52 -7.30 -9.31 -6.26
N ALA A 53 -7.67 -8.04 -6.12
CA ALA A 53 -7.11 -6.94 -6.90
C ALA A 53 -6.08 -6.16 -6.07
N SER A 54 -4.85 -6.20 -6.42
CA SER A 54 -3.63 -5.63 -5.83
C SER A 54 -2.71 -6.67 -5.17
N ASN A 55 -1.44 -6.30 -5.03
CA ASN A 55 -0.41 -7.18 -4.45
C ASN A 55 -0.70 -7.48 -2.97
N ASP A 56 -1.03 -6.45 -2.19
CA ASP A 56 -1.21 -6.55 -0.74
C ASP A 56 -2.46 -7.35 -0.37
N ALA A 57 -3.45 -7.43 -1.27
CA ALA A 57 -4.61 -8.28 -1.06
C ALA A 57 -4.23 -9.77 -0.95
N TRP A 58 -3.29 -10.23 -1.74
CA TRP A 58 -2.79 -11.61 -1.69
C TRP A 58 -2.00 -11.88 -0.42
N TYR A 59 -1.20 -10.92 0.04
CA TYR A 59 -0.55 -10.99 1.34
C TYR A 59 -1.55 -11.13 2.50
N HIS A 60 -2.60 -10.30 2.54
CA HIS A 60 -3.63 -10.39 3.58
C HIS A 60 -4.41 -11.71 3.52
N MET A 61 -4.71 -12.21 2.32
CA MET A 61 -5.37 -13.50 2.18
C MET A 61 -4.48 -14.66 2.62
N ARG A 62 -3.17 -14.59 2.35
CA ARG A 62 -2.18 -15.52 2.88
C ARG A 62 -2.17 -15.51 4.41
N THR A 63 -2.03 -14.31 4.99
CA THR A 63 -2.02 -14.14 6.46
C THR A 63 -3.33 -14.63 7.09
N LEU A 64 -4.47 -14.38 6.44
CA LEU A 64 -5.78 -14.86 6.89
C LEU A 64 -5.86 -16.38 6.89
N ASN A 65 -5.37 -17.05 5.85
CA ASN A 65 -5.39 -18.52 5.77
C ASN A 65 -4.52 -19.13 6.87
N VAL A 66 -3.29 -18.66 7.07
CA VAL A 66 -2.42 -19.13 8.16
C VAL A 66 -3.06 -18.85 9.53
N LEU A 67 -3.69 -17.70 9.71
CA LEU A 67 -4.39 -17.37 10.95
C LEU A 67 -5.56 -18.29 11.23
N LEU A 68 -6.37 -18.63 10.22
CA LEU A 68 -7.53 -19.54 10.39
C LEU A 68 -7.12 -20.95 10.76
N GLU A 69 -6.06 -21.49 10.14
CA GLU A 69 -5.51 -22.82 10.48
C GLU A 69 -4.93 -22.86 11.90
N ASN A 70 -4.39 -21.76 12.40
CA ASN A 70 -3.70 -21.68 13.69
C ASN A 70 -4.46 -20.83 14.73
N TYR A 71 -5.74 -20.52 14.51
CA TYR A 71 -6.49 -19.56 15.31
C TYR A 71 -6.44 -19.87 16.82
N PRO A 72 -6.18 -18.89 17.70
CA PRO A 72 -6.06 -17.45 17.45
C PRO A 72 -4.63 -16.95 17.18
N ASN A 73 -3.65 -17.84 16.99
CA ASN A 73 -2.23 -17.49 16.86
C ASN A 73 -1.96 -16.91 15.48
N ARG A 74 -1.22 -15.81 15.45
CA ARG A 74 -0.84 -15.10 14.23
C ARG A 74 0.63 -15.32 13.93
N MET A 75 0.94 -15.52 12.68
CA MET A 75 2.31 -15.50 12.17
C MET A 75 2.96 -14.12 12.43
N PHE A 76 4.18 -14.12 12.98
CA PHE A 76 4.98 -12.92 13.18
C PHE A 76 6.23 -12.92 12.28
N PHE A 77 6.77 -14.09 11.98
CA PHE A 77 7.83 -14.30 11.02
C PHE A 77 7.33 -15.15 9.85
N ASN A 78 7.66 -14.73 8.64
CA ASN A 78 7.26 -15.41 7.40
C ASN A 78 8.52 -15.83 6.62
N PRO A 79 8.92 -17.12 6.68
CA PRO A 79 10.05 -17.63 5.90
C PRO A 79 9.71 -17.83 4.42
N MET A 80 8.41 -17.81 4.04
CA MET A 80 7.97 -18.05 2.65
C MET A 80 8.13 -16.83 1.75
N THR A 81 8.78 -15.75 2.21
CA THR A 81 9.05 -14.53 1.44
C THR A 81 10.47 -14.03 1.73
N ASN A 82 11.06 -13.27 0.80
CA ASN A 82 12.43 -12.75 0.94
C ASN A 82 13.46 -13.87 1.22
N TYR A 83 13.37 -14.97 0.47
CA TYR A 83 14.29 -16.09 0.60
C TYR A 83 15.75 -15.64 0.36
N PRO A 84 16.74 -16.09 1.16
CA PRO A 84 16.66 -17.03 2.29
C PRO A 84 16.48 -16.35 3.67
N ASN A 85 16.21 -15.06 3.74
CA ASN A 85 16.19 -14.33 5.01
C ASN A 85 14.85 -14.38 5.73
N GLY A 86 13.75 -14.66 5.01
CA GLY A 86 12.42 -14.46 5.55
C GLY A 86 12.10 -12.98 5.80
N SER A 87 10.95 -12.71 6.40
CA SER A 87 10.55 -11.35 6.77
C SER A 87 9.67 -11.32 8.00
N TYR A 88 9.93 -10.37 8.91
CA TYR A 88 9.02 -10.09 10.01
C TYR A 88 7.78 -9.34 9.52
N ILE A 89 6.63 -9.69 10.06
CA ILE A 89 5.36 -9.04 9.76
C ILE A 89 5.24 -7.76 10.58
N HIS A 90 5.19 -6.63 9.90
CA HIS A 90 5.08 -5.32 10.52
C HIS A 90 3.65 -4.77 10.59
N PHE A 91 2.71 -5.32 9.84
CA PHE A 91 1.31 -4.89 9.88
C PHE A 91 0.58 -5.31 11.16
N GLY A 92 -0.46 -4.55 11.48
CA GLY A 92 -1.26 -4.80 12.66
C GLY A 92 -2.14 -6.05 12.55
N PRO A 93 -2.47 -6.66 13.69
CA PRO A 93 -3.26 -7.89 13.70
C PRO A 93 -4.75 -7.67 13.42
N LEU A 94 -5.27 -6.46 13.61
CA LEU A 94 -6.72 -6.25 13.73
C LEU A 94 -7.47 -6.53 12.43
N TYR A 95 -6.92 -6.13 11.28
CA TYR A 95 -7.59 -6.31 10.00
C TYR A 95 -7.81 -7.79 9.68
N ASP A 96 -6.75 -8.59 9.77
CA ASP A 96 -6.79 -10.04 9.52
C ASP A 96 -7.65 -10.75 10.57
N GLN A 97 -7.55 -10.38 11.85
CA GLN A 97 -8.38 -10.92 12.94
C GLN A 97 -9.87 -10.62 12.72
N MET A 98 -10.23 -9.44 12.25
CA MET A 98 -11.63 -9.13 11.95
C MET A 98 -12.17 -10.01 10.81
N MET A 99 -11.39 -10.25 9.76
CA MET A 99 -11.75 -11.15 8.68
C MET A 99 -11.86 -12.60 9.17
N ALA A 100 -10.91 -13.05 9.98
CA ALA A 100 -10.92 -14.41 10.57
C ALA A 100 -12.16 -14.62 11.45
N ILE A 101 -12.44 -13.72 12.38
CA ILE A 101 -13.62 -13.79 13.25
C ILE A 101 -14.91 -13.79 12.40
N THR A 102 -14.97 -12.94 11.36
CA THR A 102 -16.14 -12.90 10.47
C THR A 102 -16.33 -14.22 9.75
N SER A 103 -15.25 -14.80 9.21
CA SER A 103 -15.27 -16.11 8.54
C SER A 103 -15.69 -17.22 9.49
N LEU A 104 -15.13 -17.26 10.70
CA LEU A 104 -15.49 -18.25 11.73
C LEU A 104 -16.96 -18.15 12.16
N ILE A 105 -17.49 -16.94 12.35
CA ILE A 105 -18.91 -16.75 12.70
C ILE A 105 -19.82 -17.22 11.58
N LEU A 106 -19.56 -16.80 10.33
CA LEU A 106 -20.37 -17.17 9.18
C LEU A 106 -20.25 -18.66 8.82
N GLY A 107 -19.07 -19.24 9.01
CA GLY A 107 -18.77 -20.67 8.80
C GLY A 107 -19.04 -21.54 10.00
N LEU A 108 -19.68 -21.02 11.07
CA LEU A 108 -20.02 -21.75 12.30
C LEU A 108 -18.82 -22.48 12.93
N GLY A 109 -17.65 -21.86 12.88
CA GLY A 109 -16.39 -22.35 13.44
C GLY A 109 -15.50 -23.13 12.45
N SER A 110 -16.00 -23.48 11.26
CA SER A 110 -15.24 -24.20 10.23
C SER A 110 -15.57 -23.62 8.83
N PRO A 111 -15.04 -22.45 8.48
CA PRO A 111 -15.34 -21.82 7.19
C PRO A 111 -14.71 -22.61 6.04
N SER A 112 -15.44 -22.75 4.93
CA SER A 112 -14.87 -23.25 3.69
C SER A 112 -13.96 -22.19 3.06
N GLN A 113 -13.01 -22.59 2.20
CA GLN A 113 -12.13 -21.66 1.50
C GLN A 113 -12.92 -20.65 0.65
N ASP A 114 -14.01 -21.07 0.01
CA ASP A 114 -14.89 -20.18 -0.76
C ASP A 114 -15.53 -19.09 0.12
N LEU A 115 -15.92 -19.45 1.35
CA LEU A 115 -16.44 -18.48 2.30
C LEU A 115 -15.35 -17.50 2.76
N VAL A 116 -14.14 -18.01 3.04
CA VAL A 116 -12.99 -17.17 3.41
C VAL A 116 -12.66 -16.17 2.30
N ASN A 117 -12.58 -16.66 1.06
CA ASN A 117 -12.33 -15.81 -0.11
C ASN A 117 -13.47 -14.78 -0.30
N THR A 118 -14.73 -15.19 -0.11
CA THR A 118 -15.87 -14.29 -0.19
C THR A 118 -15.80 -13.20 0.87
N VAL A 119 -15.54 -13.55 2.12
CA VAL A 119 -15.36 -12.58 3.22
C VAL A 119 -14.22 -11.63 2.89
N GLY A 120 -13.05 -12.14 2.50
CA GLY A 120 -11.91 -11.31 2.11
C GLY A 120 -12.27 -10.31 1.01
N ALA A 121 -12.96 -10.75 -0.05
CA ALA A 121 -13.32 -9.89 -1.17
C ALA A 121 -14.31 -8.76 -0.78
N TYR A 122 -15.33 -9.06 0.03
CA TYR A 122 -16.33 -8.07 0.44
C TYR A 122 -15.87 -7.13 1.55
N PHE A 123 -14.89 -7.55 2.35
CA PHE A 123 -14.50 -6.86 3.57
C PHE A 123 -14.13 -5.38 3.35
N PRO A 124 -13.27 -5.02 2.38
CA PRO A 124 -12.92 -3.63 2.12
C PRO A 124 -14.12 -2.78 1.68
N ALA A 125 -15.03 -3.33 0.89
CA ALA A 125 -16.21 -2.61 0.42
C ALA A 125 -17.16 -2.24 1.57
N VAL A 126 -17.32 -3.14 2.54
CA VAL A 126 -18.13 -2.92 3.74
C VAL A 126 -17.50 -1.85 4.63
N LEU A 127 -16.18 -1.94 4.93
CA LEU A 127 -15.49 -0.95 5.75
C LEU A 127 -15.48 0.44 5.10
N GLY A 128 -15.27 0.49 3.78
CA GLY A 128 -15.33 1.74 3.01
C GLY A 128 -16.71 2.39 3.06
N ALA A 129 -17.79 1.61 2.98
CA ALA A 129 -19.14 2.12 3.11
C ALA A 129 -19.45 2.62 4.54
N LEU A 130 -18.96 1.94 5.56
CA LEU A 130 -19.12 2.35 6.96
C LEU A 130 -18.44 3.67 7.29
N THR A 131 -17.41 4.08 6.53
CA THR A 131 -16.71 5.37 6.71
C THR A 131 -17.64 6.57 6.47
N VAL A 132 -18.74 6.40 5.75
CA VAL A 132 -19.80 7.42 5.58
C VAL A 132 -20.35 7.90 6.93
N ILE A 133 -20.44 7.01 7.93
CA ILE A 133 -21.03 7.31 9.24
C ILE A 133 -20.21 8.37 9.99
N PRO A 134 -18.93 8.19 10.30
CA PRO A 134 -18.14 9.19 11.01
C PRO A 134 -18.00 10.49 10.20
N VAL A 135 -17.89 10.43 8.87
CA VAL A 135 -17.81 11.61 8.01
C VAL A 135 -19.09 12.45 8.09
N TYR A 136 -20.27 11.82 8.09
CA TYR A 136 -21.54 12.51 8.34
C TYR A 136 -21.53 13.27 9.68
N TYR A 137 -21.09 12.61 10.75
CA TYR A 137 -21.08 13.25 12.07
C TYR A 137 -20.08 14.41 12.14
N ILE A 138 -18.88 14.27 11.58
CA ILE A 138 -17.91 15.36 11.51
C ILE A 138 -18.50 16.56 10.77
N GLY A 139 -19.06 16.35 9.58
CA GLY A 139 -19.73 17.40 8.80
C GLY A 139 -20.91 18.02 9.53
N LYS A 140 -21.70 17.22 10.24
CA LYS A 140 -22.82 17.69 11.07
C LYS A 140 -22.37 18.61 12.20
N TYR A 141 -21.30 18.28 12.91
CA TYR A 141 -20.80 19.13 13.99
C TYR A 141 -20.12 20.39 13.46
N LEU A 142 -19.58 20.35 12.25
CA LEU A 142 -18.97 21.52 11.61
C LEU A 142 -19.99 22.52 11.05
N GLY A 143 -21.08 22.06 10.42
CA GLY A 143 -22.04 22.92 9.70
C GLY A 143 -23.50 22.47 9.73
N GLY A 144 -23.89 21.57 10.65
CA GLY A 144 -25.25 21.06 10.77
C GLY A 144 -25.56 19.86 9.86
N HIS A 145 -26.76 19.35 9.94
CA HIS A 145 -27.20 18.13 9.24
C HIS A 145 -27.02 18.20 7.72
N LYS A 146 -27.27 19.34 7.08
CA LYS A 146 -27.10 19.57 5.65
C LYS A 146 -25.64 19.37 5.21
N THR A 147 -24.69 19.91 5.97
CA THR A 147 -23.25 19.70 5.76
C THR A 147 -22.88 18.25 5.98
N GLY A 148 -23.43 17.60 7.01
CA GLY A 148 -23.20 16.18 7.27
C GLY A 148 -23.68 15.28 6.13
N ILE A 149 -24.89 15.49 5.61
CA ILE A 149 -25.44 14.73 4.48
C ILE A 149 -24.59 14.94 3.21
N LEU A 150 -24.20 16.19 2.92
CA LEU A 150 -23.36 16.47 1.75
C LEU A 150 -21.97 15.82 1.90
N ALA A 151 -21.36 15.86 3.10
CA ALA A 151 -20.09 15.18 3.36
C ALA A 151 -20.20 13.66 3.17
N ALA A 152 -21.31 13.07 3.66
CA ALA A 152 -21.62 11.65 3.46
C ALA A 152 -21.76 11.28 1.98
N ILE A 153 -22.43 12.10 1.17
CA ILE A 153 -22.57 11.91 -0.28
C ILE A 153 -21.19 12.00 -0.95
N LEU A 154 -20.39 13.02 -0.63
CA LEU A 154 -19.11 13.24 -1.27
C LEU A 154 -18.12 12.10 -0.95
N ILE A 155 -18.04 11.63 0.30
CA ILE A 155 -17.15 10.52 0.64
C ILE A 155 -17.61 9.19 0.02
N SER A 156 -18.89 9.01 -0.24
CA SER A 156 -19.41 7.81 -0.92
C SER A 156 -18.85 7.67 -2.33
N PHE A 157 -18.61 8.79 -3.00
CA PHE A 157 -18.10 8.89 -4.36
C PHE A 157 -16.69 9.49 -4.44
N ALA A 158 -15.95 9.57 -3.32
CA ALA A 158 -14.60 10.13 -3.33
C ALA A 158 -13.65 9.27 -4.18
N PRO A 159 -13.28 9.70 -5.40
CA PRO A 159 -12.42 8.93 -6.28
C PRO A 159 -10.97 8.92 -5.78
N GLY A 160 -10.10 8.28 -6.52
CA GLY A 160 -8.69 8.15 -6.18
C GLY A 160 -8.42 7.06 -5.14
N GLN A 161 -7.46 7.29 -4.25
CA GLN A 161 -6.95 6.25 -3.36
C GLN A 161 -8.02 5.71 -2.39
N PHE A 162 -8.93 6.54 -1.88
CA PHE A 162 -9.94 6.08 -0.94
C PHE A 162 -10.93 5.10 -1.57
N LEU A 163 -11.44 5.39 -2.77
CA LEU A 163 -12.33 4.47 -3.48
C LEU A 163 -11.55 3.21 -3.88
N HIS A 164 -10.37 3.37 -4.51
CA HIS A 164 -9.55 2.26 -4.98
C HIS A 164 -9.30 1.23 -3.87
N ARG A 165 -8.81 1.68 -2.70
CA ARG A 165 -8.47 0.81 -1.57
C ARG A 165 -9.69 0.25 -0.80
N SER A 166 -10.88 0.62 -1.22
CA SER A 166 -12.15 0.11 -0.65
C SER A 166 -13.06 -0.57 -1.68
N LEU A 167 -12.57 -0.86 -2.89
CA LEU A 167 -13.32 -1.66 -3.87
C LEU A 167 -13.35 -3.13 -3.48
N LEU A 168 -14.34 -3.84 -3.97
CA LEU A 168 -14.46 -5.30 -3.85
C LEU A 168 -13.16 -5.97 -4.34
N GLY A 169 -12.64 -6.90 -3.57
CA GLY A 169 -11.43 -7.64 -3.90
C GLY A 169 -10.11 -6.92 -3.58
N VAL A 170 -10.12 -5.63 -3.23
CA VAL A 170 -8.93 -4.90 -2.76
C VAL A 170 -8.78 -5.11 -1.25
N THR A 171 -8.41 -6.32 -0.86
CA THR A 171 -8.36 -6.78 0.53
C THR A 171 -7.08 -6.27 1.20
N ASP A 172 -7.15 -5.02 1.68
CA ASP A 172 -6.01 -4.30 2.22
C ASP A 172 -6.41 -3.51 3.49
N HIS A 173 -5.51 -3.45 4.47
CA HIS A 173 -5.72 -2.80 5.77
C HIS A 173 -5.96 -1.29 5.69
N HIS A 174 -5.59 -0.61 4.63
CA HIS A 174 -5.75 0.85 4.45
C HIS A 174 -7.20 1.34 4.57
N VAL A 175 -8.16 0.50 4.22
CA VAL A 175 -9.57 0.85 4.42
C VAL A 175 -9.95 0.87 5.92
N ALA A 176 -9.39 -0.05 6.70
CA ALA A 176 -9.55 -0.07 8.16
C ALA A 176 -8.87 1.13 8.81
N GLU A 177 -7.67 1.50 8.33
CA GLU A 177 -7.01 2.74 8.74
C GLU A 177 -7.90 3.97 8.54
N SER A 178 -8.49 4.10 7.35
CA SER A 178 -9.39 5.21 7.01
C SER A 178 -10.62 5.24 7.93
N LEU A 179 -11.22 4.09 8.17
CA LEU A 179 -12.41 3.96 9.01
C LEU A 179 -12.11 4.31 10.47
N PHE A 180 -11.11 3.64 11.07
CA PHE A 180 -10.83 3.79 12.49
C PHE A 180 -10.20 5.14 12.83
N SER A 181 -9.32 5.70 11.98
CA SER A 181 -8.81 7.06 12.15
C SER A 181 -9.93 8.11 12.08
N THR A 182 -10.89 7.93 11.18
CA THR A 182 -12.05 8.85 11.06
C THR A 182 -12.99 8.72 12.25
N PHE A 183 -13.24 7.50 12.75
CA PHE A 183 -13.99 7.32 14.00
C PHE A 183 -13.26 7.90 15.20
N PHE A 184 -11.92 7.71 15.29
CA PHE A 184 -11.12 8.37 16.30
C PHE A 184 -11.30 9.88 16.28
N MET A 185 -11.14 10.52 15.12
CA MET A 185 -11.31 11.98 14.96
C MET A 185 -12.72 12.43 15.32
N MET A 186 -13.74 11.67 14.93
CA MET A 186 -15.14 11.96 15.29
C MET A 186 -15.36 11.90 16.81
N PHE A 187 -14.95 10.81 17.48
CA PHE A 187 -15.18 10.66 18.91
C PHE A 187 -14.31 11.59 19.74
N PHE A 188 -13.07 11.87 19.31
CA PHE A 188 -12.23 12.88 19.91
C PHE A 188 -12.82 14.28 19.79
N MET A 189 -13.38 14.64 18.64
CA MET A 189 -14.14 15.87 18.45
C MET A 189 -15.36 15.94 19.39
N LEU A 190 -16.11 14.85 19.51
CA LEU A 190 -17.28 14.79 20.41
C LEU A 190 -16.90 14.93 21.88
N ALA A 191 -15.79 14.29 22.32
CA ALA A 191 -15.24 14.41 23.65
C ALA A 191 -14.90 15.87 23.98
N ILE A 192 -14.19 16.53 23.06
CA ILE A 192 -13.78 17.92 23.20
C ILE A 192 -15.00 18.88 23.24
N ILE A 193 -15.94 18.74 22.31
CA ILE A 193 -17.13 19.59 22.25
C ILE A 193 -17.94 19.45 23.53
N THR A 194 -18.22 18.22 23.96
CA THR A 194 -19.04 17.97 25.15
C THR A 194 -18.34 18.41 26.43
N ALA A 195 -17.03 18.18 26.55
CA ALA A 195 -16.23 18.63 27.67
C ALA A 195 -16.21 20.16 27.80
N LYS A 196 -15.99 20.87 26.67
CA LYS A 196 -16.00 22.33 26.64
C LYS A 196 -17.40 22.89 26.93
N GLN A 197 -18.47 22.34 26.34
CA GLN A 197 -19.86 22.76 26.59
C GLN A 197 -20.30 22.61 28.04
N LYS A 198 -19.78 21.58 28.75
CA LYS A 198 -20.08 21.35 30.16
C LYS A 198 -19.12 22.08 31.11
N GLY A 199 -18.17 22.85 30.58
CA GLY A 199 -17.16 23.56 31.38
C GLY A 199 -16.30 22.60 32.23
N LEU A 200 -15.99 21.41 31.69
CA LEU A 200 -15.24 20.39 32.40
C LEU A 200 -13.86 20.93 32.82
N ASN A 201 -13.51 20.74 34.07
CA ASN A 201 -12.20 21.04 34.66
C ASN A 201 -11.80 19.95 35.68
N PHE A 202 -10.55 19.93 36.10
CA PHE A 202 -10.03 18.88 37.00
C PHE A 202 -10.71 18.89 38.41
N ASN A 203 -11.27 20.04 38.84
CA ASN A 203 -12.02 20.07 40.12
C ASN A 203 -13.31 19.22 40.01
N HIS A 204 -13.95 19.14 38.84
CA HIS A 204 -15.09 18.23 38.65
C HIS A 204 -14.69 16.76 38.79
N VAL A 205 -13.44 16.41 38.37
CA VAL A 205 -12.92 15.06 38.47
C VAL A 205 -12.66 14.70 39.96
N THR A 206 -11.95 15.55 40.68
CA THR A 206 -11.66 15.35 42.12
C THR A 206 -12.95 15.32 42.94
N ALA A 207 -13.93 16.15 42.63
CA ALA A 207 -15.24 16.18 43.27
C ALA A 207 -16.18 15.05 42.81
N LYS A 208 -15.76 14.18 41.89
CA LYS A 208 -16.57 13.08 41.35
C LYS A 208 -17.91 13.54 40.77
N ASN A 209 -17.94 14.71 40.11
CA ASN A 209 -19.15 15.24 39.50
C ASN A 209 -19.51 14.52 38.22
N PHE A 210 -20.10 13.33 38.32
CA PHE A 210 -20.47 12.48 37.20
C PHE A 210 -21.45 13.13 36.20
N THR A 211 -22.22 14.12 36.62
CA THR A 211 -23.15 14.84 35.71
C THR A 211 -22.37 15.60 34.61
N VAL A 212 -21.21 16.15 34.97
CA VAL A 212 -20.33 16.86 34.03
C VAL A 212 -19.43 15.88 33.27
N ILE A 213 -18.87 14.90 33.99
CA ILE A 213 -17.80 14.02 33.50
C ILE A 213 -18.31 12.94 32.52
N LYS A 214 -19.51 12.36 32.75
CA LYS A 214 -19.96 11.11 32.14
C LYS A 214 -19.89 11.11 30.60
N GLU A 215 -20.43 12.11 29.93
CA GLU A 215 -20.45 12.17 28.48
C GLU A 215 -19.05 12.36 27.87
N PRO A 216 -18.23 13.34 28.32
CA PRO A 216 -16.85 13.48 27.87
C PRO A 216 -16.00 12.23 28.10
N LEU A 217 -16.17 11.57 29.25
CA LEU A 217 -15.46 10.33 29.56
C LEU A 217 -15.78 9.20 28.59
N ILE A 218 -17.09 8.98 28.34
CA ILE A 218 -17.52 7.94 27.40
C ILE A 218 -16.94 8.19 26.00
N TYR A 219 -17.04 9.42 25.50
CA TYR A 219 -16.50 9.74 24.18
C TYR A 219 -14.97 9.66 24.14
N SER A 220 -14.25 10.03 25.21
CA SER A 220 -12.80 9.88 25.27
C SER A 220 -12.36 8.42 25.32
N ILE A 221 -13.09 7.56 26.05
CA ILE A 221 -12.82 6.11 26.06
C ILE A 221 -13.04 5.52 24.66
N ILE A 222 -14.16 5.86 24.01
CA ILE A 222 -14.43 5.35 22.65
C ILE A 222 -13.39 5.89 21.67
N ALA A 223 -12.97 7.15 21.78
CA ALA A 223 -11.89 7.71 20.98
C ALA A 223 -10.58 6.92 21.18
N GLY A 224 -10.24 6.55 22.43
CA GLY A 224 -9.08 5.72 22.74
C GLY A 224 -9.18 4.31 22.14
N VAL A 225 -10.36 3.68 22.19
CA VAL A 225 -10.61 2.38 21.54
C VAL A 225 -10.45 2.50 20.02
N MET A 226 -11.02 3.53 19.39
CA MET A 226 -10.91 3.74 17.94
C MET A 226 -9.47 4.06 17.52
N TYR A 227 -8.73 4.82 18.32
CA TYR A 227 -7.31 5.07 18.07
C TYR A 227 -6.48 3.77 18.20
N SER A 228 -6.78 2.92 19.19
CA SER A 228 -6.14 1.61 19.32
C SER A 228 -6.47 0.69 18.14
N ALA A 229 -7.72 0.70 17.69
CA ALA A 229 -8.11 -0.06 16.49
C ALA A 229 -7.35 0.44 15.24
N TYR A 230 -7.15 1.74 15.11
CA TYR A 230 -6.33 2.32 14.08
C TYR A 230 -4.86 1.88 14.21
N GLN A 231 -4.28 1.96 15.44
CA GLN A 231 -2.92 1.47 15.69
C GLN A 231 -2.79 -0.02 15.34
N LEU A 232 -3.73 -0.86 15.76
CA LEU A 232 -3.71 -2.30 15.49
C LEU A 232 -4.02 -2.65 14.03
N SER A 233 -4.41 -1.68 13.20
CA SER A 233 -4.48 -1.83 11.75
C SER A 233 -3.15 -1.46 11.07
N TRP A 234 -2.42 -0.46 11.59
CA TRP A 234 -1.18 0.03 10.98
C TRP A 234 -0.23 0.64 12.03
N PRO A 235 1.06 0.24 12.08
CA PRO A 235 2.01 0.74 13.06
C PRO A 235 2.35 2.23 12.89
N GLY A 236 2.13 2.83 11.72
CA GLY A 236 2.30 4.27 11.47
C GLY A 236 1.20 5.16 12.06
N ALA A 237 0.28 4.62 12.84
CA ALA A 237 -0.82 5.35 13.51
C ALA A 237 -0.40 6.52 14.42
N PRO A 238 0.85 6.65 14.95
CA PRO A 238 1.31 7.86 15.60
C PRO A 238 1.14 9.15 14.78
N LEU A 239 0.91 9.04 13.46
CA LEU A 239 0.50 10.16 12.61
C LEU A 239 -0.74 10.90 13.14
N PHE A 240 -1.79 10.18 13.56
CA PHE A 240 -3.00 10.82 14.08
C PHE A 240 -2.85 11.27 15.55
N LEU A 241 -1.94 10.66 16.31
CA LEU A 241 -1.51 11.21 17.59
C LEU A 241 -0.84 12.57 17.40
N LEU A 242 0.04 12.70 16.37
CA LEU A 242 0.64 13.98 15.99
C LEU A 242 -0.43 15.02 15.62
N VAL A 243 -1.44 14.64 14.84
CA VAL A 243 -2.59 15.52 14.51
C VAL A 243 -3.28 16.02 15.79
N ALA A 244 -3.59 15.11 16.74
CA ALA A 244 -4.23 15.45 18.00
C ALA A 244 -3.35 16.37 18.87
N MET A 245 -2.03 16.14 18.90
CA MET A 245 -1.09 16.96 19.67
C MET A 245 -0.92 18.36 19.08
N VAL A 246 -0.70 18.49 17.75
CA VAL A 246 -0.58 19.79 17.09
C VAL A 246 -1.87 20.59 17.26
N TYR A 247 -3.03 19.95 17.04
CA TYR A 247 -4.32 20.56 17.33
C TYR A 247 -4.39 21.08 18.77
N SER A 248 -4.00 20.26 19.74
CA SER A 248 -4.12 20.59 21.16
C SER A 248 -3.24 21.76 21.56
N VAL A 249 -2.00 21.80 21.08
CA VAL A 249 -1.10 22.95 21.29
C VAL A 249 -1.74 24.23 20.77
N VAL A 250 -2.27 24.21 19.55
CA VAL A 250 -2.94 25.38 18.96
C VAL A 250 -4.17 25.79 19.77
N GLN A 251 -5.01 24.80 20.18
CA GLN A 251 -6.23 25.10 20.92
C GLN A 251 -5.96 25.61 22.33
N TYR A 252 -4.96 25.04 23.05
CA TYR A 252 -4.53 25.59 24.35
C TYR A 252 -4.04 27.04 24.25
N VAL A 253 -3.30 27.34 23.20
CA VAL A 253 -2.86 28.73 22.94
C VAL A 253 -4.06 29.64 22.70
N LEU A 254 -5.01 29.25 21.84
CA LEU A 254 -6.20 30.02 21.54
C LEU A 254 -7.09 30.22 22.79
N ASP A 255 -7.31 29.17 23.58
CA ASP A 255 -8.08 29.24 24.83
C ASP A 255 -7.40 30.14 25.85
N ASN A 256 -6.09 30.10 25.96
CA ASN A 256 -5.33 30.98 26.84
C ASN A 256 -5.44 32.48 26.44
N PHE A 257 -5.42 32.78 25.13
CA PHE A 257 -5.63 34.16 24.63
C PHE A 257 -7.08 34.65 24.88
N HIS A 258 -8.06 33.73 24.92
CA HIS A 258 -9.45 34.06 25.23
C HIS A 258 -9.75 34.00 26.73
N GLY A 259 -8.79 33.69 27.59
CA GLY A 259 -8.99 33.54 29.04
C GLY A 259 -9.78 32.29 29.45
N GLU A 260 -9.99 31.34 28.52
CA GLU A 260 -10.70 30.09 28.76
C GLU A 260 -9.76 29.05 29.40
N SER A 261 -10.31 28.04 30.09
CA SER A 261 -9.51 26.93 30.63
C SER A 261 -9.39 25.82 29.60
N GLY A 262 -8.17 25.25 29.44
CA GLY A 262 -7.90 24.09 28.62
C GLY A 262 -8.02 22.75 29.35
N ASP A 263 -8.46 22.73 30.62
CA ASP A 263 -8.59 21.50 31.42
C ASP A 263 -9.42 20.42 30.72
N TYR A 264 -10.41 20.80 29.92
CA TYR A 264 -11.22 19.90 29.14
C TYR A 264 -10.41 19.14 28.08
N LEU A 265 -9.36 19.78 27.48
CA LEU A 265 -8.43 19.13 26.56
C LEU A 265 -7.52 18.14 27.31
N GLY A 266 -7.01 18.57 28.48
CA GLY A 266 -6.20 17.71 29.36
C GLY A 266 -6.94 16.43 29.74
N PHE A 267 -8.17 16.56 30.22
CA PHE A 267 -8.99 15.40 30.57
C PHE A 267 -9.25 14.48 29.37
N THR A 268 -9.67 15.02 28.24
CA THR A 268 -10.03 14.22 27.07
C THR A 268 -8.80 13.56 26.45
N GLY A 269 -7.67 14.27 26.31
CA GLY A 269 -6.44 13.74 25.76
C GLY A 269 -5.81 12.65 26.63
N ILE A 270 -5.66 12.91 27.94
CA ILE A 270 -5.11 11.92 28.88
C ILE A 270 -5.97 10.65 28.89
N THR A 271 -7.30 10.78 28.96
CA THR A 271 -8.20 9.61 28.97
C THR A 271 -8.10 8.81 27.67
N THR A 272 -8.09 9.50 26.52
CA THR A 272 -8.02 8.85 25.19
C THR A 272 -6.74 8.04 25.05
N PHE A 273 -5.59 8.63 25.35
CA PHE A 273 -4.31 7.96 25.14
C PHE A 273 -3.97 6.95 26.25
N LEU A 274 -4.53 7.11 27.47
CA LEU A 274 -4.44 6.07 28.50
C LEU A 274 -5.13 4.77 28.06
N VAL A 275 -6.33 4.88 27.49
CA VAL A 275 -7.03 3.71 26.93
C VAL A 275 -6.21 3.08 25.81
N SER A 276 -5.60 3.91 24.96
CA SER A 276 -4.76 3.40 23.89
C SER A 276 -3.53 2.65 24.39
N VAL A 277 -2.82 3.18 25.41
CA VAL A 277 -1.68 2.48 26.03
C VAL A 277 -2.11 1.11 26.56
N ILE A 278 -3.23 1.03 27.28
CA ILE A 278 -3.72 -0.24 27.84
C ILE A 278 -4.00 -1.28 26.74
N LEU A 279 -4.60 -0.85 25.64
CA LEU A 279 -5.03 -1.76 24.58
C LEU A 279 -3.90 -2.19 23.65
N ILE A 280 -2.83 -1.39 23.49
CA ILE A 280 -1.70 -1.74 22.63
C ILE A 280 -0.66 -2.62 23.35
N LEU A 281 -0.57 -2.55 24.67
CA LEU A 281 0.45 -3.26 25.46
C LEU A 281 0.57 -4.77 25.15
N PRO A 282 -0.52 -5.54 24.96
CA PRO A 282 -0.41 -6.98 24.64
C PRO A 282 0.24 -7.29 23.30
N PHE A 283 0.41 -6.31 22.41
CA PHE A 283 0.91 -6.48 21.05
C PHE A 283 2.32 -5.96 20.84
N ILE A 284 2.99 -5.55 21.93
CA ILE A 284 4.36 -5.02 21.86
C ILE A 284 5.36 -6.17 21.72
N HIS A 285 6.27 -6.02 20.77
CA HIS A 285 7.42 -6.88 20.53
C HIS A 285 8.69 -6.18 21.02
N PRO A 286 9.14 -6.44 22.26
CA PRO A 286 10.30 -5.77 22.84
C PRO A 286 11.60 -6.04 22.08
N ASP A 287 11.71 -7.23 21.48
CA ASP A 287 12.89 -7.72 20.77
C ASP A 287 13.16 -6.95 19.46
N MET A 288 12.12 -6.28 18.91
CA MET A 288 12.25 -5.40 17.74
C MET A 288 12.85 -4.02 18.05
N GLY A 289 13.41 -3.84 19.25
CA GLY A 289 14.05 -2.60 19.67
C GLY A 289 13.06 -1.43 19.82
N PHE A 290 13.48 -0.22 19.44
CA PHE A 290 12.66 0.99 19.49
C PHE A 290 12.40 1.47 18.06
N SER A 291 11.36 0.93 17.42
CA SER A 291 11.04 1.12 16.00
C SER A 291 9.64 1.68 15.80
N MET A 292 9.45 2.44 14.74
CA MET A 292 8.15 2.90 14.26
C MET A 292 7.50 1.94 13.27
N TYR A 293 8.23 0.93 12.78
CA TYR A 293 7.76 -0.04 11.79
C TYR A 293 7.09 -1.27 12.41
N TYR A 294 7.53 -1.64 13.63
CA TYR A 294 6.96 -2.73 14.39
C TYR A 294 6.27 -2.20 15.63
N TYR A 295 5.37 -3.01 16.25
CA TYR A 295 4.74 -2.67 17.53
C TYR A 295 5.75 -2.78 18.66
N THR A 296 6.39 -1.69 18.99
CA THR A 296 7.46 -1.60 20.00
C THR A 296 7.12 -0.58 21.07
N TRP A 297 7.99 -0.45 22.05
CA TRP A 297 7.89 0.60 23.08
C TRP A 297 7.75 2.02 22.51
N PHE A 298 8.09 2.26 21.24
CA PHE A 298 7.87 3.54 20.56
C PHE A 298 6.39 3.98 20.65
N HIS A 299 5.45 3.08 20.40
CA HIS A 299 4.01 3.38 20.41
C HIS A 299 3.49 3.71 21.83
N VAL A 300 3.98 3.00 22.84
CA VAL A 300 3.62 3.24 24.24
C VAL A 300 4.23 4.55 24.73
N VAL A 301 5.52 4.77 24.48
CA VAL A 301 6.23 5.97 24.92
C VAL A 301 5.67 7.23 24.27
N THR A 302 5.37 7.21 22.98
CA THR A 302 4.77 8.37 22.28
C THR A 302 3.40 8.72 22.85
N ALA A 303 2.57 7.74 23.20
CA ALA A 303 1.29 7.97 23.86
C ALA A 303 1.45 8.51 25.28
N ILE A 304 2.41 8.00 26.08
CA ILE A 304 2.71 8.51 27.43
C ILE A 304 3.24 9.95 27.36
N VAL A 305 4.13 10.25 26.41
CA VAL A 305 4.64 11.61 26.19
C VAL A 305 3.50 12.57 25.80
N ALA A 306 2.56 12.11 24.97
CA ALA A 306 1.37 12.89 24.64
C ALA A 306 0.51 13.16 25.89
N MET A 307 0.25 12.15 26.72
CA MET A 307 -0.48 12.31 27.99
C MET A 307 0.21 13.31 28.92
N ALA A 308 1.53 13.20 29.05
CA ALA A 308 2.32 14.14 29.84
C ALA A 308 2.23 15.56 29.25
N GLY A 309 2.28 15.71 27.92
CA GLY A 309 2.09 16.97 27.22
C GLY A 309 0.74 17.64 27.54
N PHE A 310 -0.35 16.87 27.51
CA PHE A 310 -1.69 17.35 27.91
C PHE A 310 -1.71 17.81 29.37
N GLY A 311 -1.12 17.05 30.29
CA GLY A 311 -1.02 17.39 31.71
C GLY A 311 -0.20 18.67 31.94
N ILE A 312 0.98 18.77 31.34
CA ILE A 312 1.87 19.92 31.41
C ILE A 312 1.19 21.18 30.85
N MET A 313 0.56 21.10 29.69
CA MET A 313 -0.14 22.26 29.09
C MET A 313 -1.29 22.76 29.98
N SER A 314 -2.09 21.87 30.56
CA SER A 314 -3.15 22.23 31.51
C SER A 314 -2.58 22.85 32.79
N PHE A 315 -1.52 22.25 33.36
CA PHE A 315 -0.89 22.74 34.58
C PHE A 315 -0.32 24.14 34.37
N ILE A 316 0.46 24.36 33.32
CA ILE A 316 1.06 25.66 33.03
C ILE A 316 -0.03 26.71 32.80
N GLN A 317 -1.09 26.39 32.03
CA GLN A 317 -2.19 27.32 31.84
C GLN A 317 -2.88 27.68 33.15
N GLY A 318 -3.08 26.71 34.07
CA GLY A 318 -3.60 26.95 35.42
C GLY A 318 -2.71 27.91 36.21
N GLU A 319 -1.40 27.70 36.20
CA GLU A 319 -0.43 28.57 36.90
C GLU A 319 -0.36 29.98 36.27
N PHE A 320 -0.45 30.10 34.95
CA PHE A 320 -0.51 31.40 34.27
C PHE A 320 -1.73 32.20 34.70
N LYS A 321 -2.90 31.52 34.79
CA LYS A 321 -4.14 32.15 35.26
C LYS A 321 -4.05 32.57 36.72
N LYS A 322 -3.53 31.74 37.61
CA LYS A 322 -3.35 32.06 39.03
C LYS A 322 -2.43 33.26 39.25
N ARG A 323 -1.33 33.36 38.47
CA ARG A 323 -0.32 34.42 38.58
C ARG A 323 -0.63 35.64 37.72
N ASN A 324 -1.78 35.65 37.02
CA ASN A 324 -2.23 36.72 36.11
C ASN A 324 -1.14 37.12 35.09
N LEU A 325 -0.43 36.12 34.53
CA LEU A 325 0.62 36.33 33.53
C LEU A 325 0.00 36.69 32.16
N LYS A 326 0.76 37.48 31.38
CA LYS A 326 0.28 37.91 30.05
C LYS A 326 0.19 36.68 29.11
N ALA A 327 -0.88 36.61 28.33
CA ALA A 327 -1.23 35.45 27.50
C ALA A 327 -0.12 35.02 26.51
N TYR A 328 0.67 35.95 25.98
CA TYR A 328 1.72 35.65 25.02
C TYR A 328 2.93 34.90 25.61
N TYR A 329 3.14 34.90 26.92
CA TYR A 329 4.18 34.07 27.55
C TYR A 329 3.85 32.58 27.49
N TYR A 330 2.57 32.21 27.44
CA TYR A 330 2.15 30.81 27.40
C TYR A 330 2.72 30.05 26.19
N PRO A 331 2.51 30.46 24.93
CA PRO A 331 3.12 29.78 23.79
C PRO A 331 4.64 29.78 23.83
N LEU A 332 5.29 30.85 24.32
CA LEU A 332 6.75 30.89 24.47
C LEU A 332 7.24 29.84 25.48
N THR A 333 6.51 29.67 26.59
CA THR A 333 6.84 28.66 27.59
C THR A 333 6.67 27.23 27.03
N ILE A 334 5.60 26.94 26.29
CA ILE A 334 5.39 25.64 25.66
C ILE A 334 6.47 25.33 24.64
N ILE A 335 6.83 26.29 23.79
CA ILE A 335 7.94 26.12 22.82
C ILE A 335 9.27 25.90 23.57
N GLY A 336 9.55 26.67 24.62
CA GLY A 336 10.75 26.50 25.44
C GLY A 336 10.86 25.10 26.08
N ILE A 337 9.77 24.59 26.63
CA ILE A 337 9.70 23.22 27.18
C ILE A 337 9.92 22.19 26.07
N GLY A 338 9.32 22.36 24.90
CA GLY A 338 9.53 21.47 23.76
C GLY A 338 10.99 21.42 23.33
N ILE A 339 11.66 22.58 23.23
CA ILE A 339 13.09 22.66 22.88
C ILE A 339 13.95 22.00 23.97
N LEU A 340 13.68 22.27 25.25
CA LEU A 340 14.40 21.67 26.36
C LEU A 340 14.21 20.15 26.40
N GLY A 341 13.01 19.67 26.13
CA GLY A 341 12.71 18.25 26.01
C GLY A 341 13.50 17.58 24.88
N LEU A 342 13.55 18.20 23.70
CA LEU A 342 14.36 17.69 22.56
C LEU A 342 15.86 17.69 22.88
N LEU A 343 16.37 18.73 23.55
CA LEU A 343 17.78 18.78 23.96
C LEU A 343 18.09 17.71 25.00
N ALA A 344 17.20 17.51 25.98
CA ALA A 344 17.32 16.44 26.97
C ALA A 344 17.33 15.06 26.31
N THR A 345 16.45 14.82 25.36
CA THR A 345 16.40 13.55 24.61
C THR A 345 17.69 13.32 23.83
N LYS A 346 18.27 14.36 23.22
CA LYS A 346 19.54 14.27 22.52
C LYS A 346 20.71 13.86 23.42
N ILE A 347 20.70 14.33 24.70
CA ILE A 347 21.75 14.00 25.67
C ILE A 347 21.54 12.59 26.24
N VAL A 348 20.29 12.22 26.57
CA VAL A 348 19.99 10.94 27.24
C VAL A 348 19.99 9.77 26.24
N SER A 349 19.44 9.95 25.04
CA SER A 349 19.36 8.91 24.01
C SER A 349 19.44 9.54 22.62
N PRO A 350 20.64 9.63 22.02
CA PRO A 350 20.82 10.13 20.66
C PRO A 350 20.02 9.37 19.61
N SER A 351 19.81 8.06 19.82
CA SER A 351 19.01 7.22 18.92
C SER A 351 17.53 7.63 18.90
N ILE A 352 16.93 7.83 20.09
CA ILE A 352 15.55 8.32 20.20
C ILE A 352 15.43 9.74 19.62
N TYR A 353 16.41 10.61 19.89
CA TYR A 353 16.43 11.94 19.29
C TYR A 353 16.46 11.89 17.77
N SER A 354 17.32 11.06 17.19
CA SER A 354 17.42 10.85 15.74
C SER A 354 16.08 10.34 15.16
N LEU A 355 15.44 9.39 15.83
CA LEU A 355 14.14 8.89 15.44
C LEU A 355 13.07 9.99 15.44
N ILE A 356 13.00 10.80 16.53
CA ILE A 356 12.03 11.90 16.63
C ILE A 356 12.24 12.94 15.51
N ILE A 357 13.48 13.29 15.20
CA ILE A 357 13.79 14.30 14.15
C ILE A 357 13.54 13.74 12.75
N ASN A 358 13.79 12.45 12.52
CA ASN A 358 13.65 11.83 11.22
C ASN A 358 12.24 11.27 10.95
N ALA A 359 11.46 10.92 11.97
CA ALA A 359 10.11 10.41 11.81
C ALA A 359 9.19 11.31 10.95
N PRO A 360 9.22 12.64 11.03
CA PRO A 360 8.44 13.47 10.11
C PRO A 360 8.81 13.28 8.64
N ASN A 361 10.08 13.00 8.33
CA ASN A 361 10.51 12.78 6.95
C ASN A 361 9.91 11.51 6.34
N SER A 362 9.63 10.48 7.14
CA SER A 362 8.98 9.26 6.66
C SER A 362 7.52 9.47 6.22
N VAL A 363 6.89 10.57 6.64
CA VAL A 363 5.52 10.95 6.28
C VAL A 363 5.49 12.14 5.33
N PHE A 364 6.21 13.20 5.67
CA PHE A 364 6.16 14.51 4.97
C PHE A 364 7.29 14.70 3.98
N GLY A 365 8.33 13.86 4.01
CA GLY A 365 9.47 13.92 3.12
C GLY A 365 9.14 13.38 1.72
N VAL A 366 9.68 14.03 0.70
CA VAL A 366 9.68 13.50 -0.67
C VAL A 366 10.80 12.48 -0.76
N LEU A 367 10.45 11.24 -1.06
CA LEU A 367 11.41 10.15 -1.19
C LEU A 367 12.26 10.31 -2.46
N LYS A 368 13.47 9.72 -2.46
CA LYS A 368 14.44 9.76 -3.56
C LYS A 368 14.96 8.35 -3.86
N GLY A 369 15.61 8.19 -5.02
CA GLY A 369 16.16 6.91 -5.47
C GLY A 369 15.07 5.86 -5.67
N GLY A 370 15.40 4.59 -5.48
CA GLY A 370 14.51 3.46 -5.70
C GLY A 370 13.15 3.58 -5.00
N ALA A 371 13.11 4.09 -3.76
CA ALA A 371 11.87 4.27 -3.02
C ALA A 371 10.90 5.27 -3.69
N ALA A 372 11.39 6.25 -4.47
CA ALA A 372 10.56 7.19 -5.22
C ALA A 372 9.86 6.54 -6.42
N THR A 373 10.34 5.38 -6.87
CA THR A 373 9.74 4.62 -7.99
C THR A 373 8.49 3.86 -7.57
N ILE A 374 8.27 3.69 -6.26
CA ILE A 374 7.05 3.09 -5.71
C ILE A 374 5.92 4.11 -5.87
N GLY A 375 4.92 3.77 -6.69
CA GLY A 375 3.88 4.71 -7.11
C GLY A 375 3.17 5.41 -5.96
N GLU A 376 2.86 4.69 -4.86
CA GLU A 376 2.21 5.25 -3.68
C GLU A 376 3.13 6.08 -2.77
N ALA A 377 4.43 5.81 -2.80
CA ALA A 377 5.44 6.53 -2.02
C ALA A 377 5.92 7.82 -2.72
N SER A 378 5.61 7.99 -4.01
CA SER A 378 5.94 9.20 -4.76
C SER A 378 5.08 10.40 -4.33
N SER A 379 5.58 11.63 -4.54
CA SER A 379 4.84 12.85 -4.21
C SER A 379 3.56 13.00 -5.05
N MET A 380 2.50 13.56 -4.44
CA MET A 380 1.29 13.96 -5.16
C MET A 380 1.53 15.14 -6.12
N PHE A 381 2.50 16.01 -5.80
CA PHE A 381 2.68 17.29 -6.47
C PHE A 381 3.97 17.39 -7.28
N TYR A 382 4.87 16.42 -7.16
CA TYR A 382 6.09 16.35 -7.96
C TYR A 382 6.10 15.05 -8.76
N TYR A 383 6.24 15.20 -10.06
CA TYR A 383 6.36 14.07 -10.97
C TYR A 383 7.42 14.42 -12.02
N ASP A 384 8.36 13.52 -12.24
CA ASP A 384 9.46 13.70 -13.19
C ASP A 384 10.20 15.05 -13.01
N GLY A 385 10.51 15.37 -11.74
CA GLY A 385 11.21 16.59 -11.36
C GLY A 385 10.41 17.89 -11.49
N SER A 386 9.14 17.82 -11.93
CA SER A 386 8.29 18.98 -12.20
C SER A 386 7.10 19.05 -11.25
N PHE A 387 6.74 20.27 -10.82
CA PHE A 387 5.52 20.50 -10.05
C PHE A 387 4.29 20.35 -10.94
N THR A 388 3.32 19.56 -10.47
CA THR A 388 2.04 19.35 -11.15
C THR A 388 0.88 19.21 -10.19
N LEU A 389 -0.30 19.63 -10.61
CA LEU A 389 -1.57 19.39 -9.90
C LEU A 389 -2.39 18.26 -10.51
N SER A 390 -1.92 17.63 -11.59
CA SER A 390 -2.72 16.66 -12.35
C SER A 390 -3.13 15.46 -11.51
N ARG A 391 -2.22 14.91 -10.69
CA ARG A 391 -2.54 13.80 -9.78
C ARG A 391 -3.58 14.21 -8.73
N ALA A 392 -3.42 15.38 -8.11
CA ALA A 392 -4.36 15.87 -7.10
C ALA A 392 -5.75 16.12 -7.71
N THR A 393 -5.82 16.74 -8.88
CA THR A 393 -7.08 16.98 -9.58
C THR A 393 -7.70 15.70 -10.14
N GLY A 394 -6.92 14.70 -10.49
CA GLY A 394 -7.39 13.38 -10.87
C GLY A 394 -7.98 12.60 -9.67
N TYR A 395 -7.29 12.60 -8.53
CA TYR A 395 -7.71 11.83 -7.35
C TYR A 395 -8.89 12.44 -6.60
N PHE A 396 -8.99 13.78 -6.55
CA PHE A 396 -10.03 14.47 -5.76
C PHE A 396 -11.06 15.18 -6.64
N THR A 397 -10.99 15.05 -7.95
CA THR A 397 -11.56 15.94 -8.97
C THR A 397 -11.03 17.37 -8.85
N SER A 398 -11.02 18.13 -9.94
CA SER A 398 -10.58 19.54 -9.90
C SER A 398 -11.45 20.37 -8.96
N SER A 399 -12.76 20.21 -9.05
CA SER A 399 -13.71 20.95 -8.20
C SER A 399 -13.59 20.58 -6.72
N GLY A 400 -13.45 19.29 -6.40
CA GLY A 400 -13.27 18.81 -5.02
C GLY A 400 -11.99 19.31 -4.39
N PHE A 401 -10.86 19.21 -5.11
CA PHE A 401 -9.56 19.68 -4.62
C PHE A 401 -9.58 21.18 -4.32
N PHE A 402 -9.97 22.02 -5.29
CA PHE A 402 -10.00 23.48 -5.08
C PHE A 402 -11.07 23.91 -4.07
N ALA A 403 -12.22 23.22 -4.00
CA ALA A 403 -13.21 23.47 -2.96
C ALA A 403 -12.66 23.16 -1.56
N SER A 404 -11.84 22.09 -1.40
CA SER A 404 -11.22 21.78 -0.10
C SER A 404 -10.25 22.87 0.33
N ILE A 405 -9.42 23.38 -0.57
CA ILE A 405 -8.49 24.49 -0.28
C ILE A 405 -9.27 25.76 0.10
N LEU A 406 -10.30 26.13 -0.68
CA LEU A 406 -11.17 27.26 -0.34
C LEU A 406 -11.89 27.04 0.99
N GLY A 407 -12.33 25.83 1.27
CA GLY A 407 -12.93 25.43 2.54
C GLY A 407 -12.02 25.67 3.74
N MET A 408 -10.73 25.32 3.62
CA MET A 408 -9.71 25.59 4.64
C MET A 408 -9.53 27.09 4.86
N ILE A 409 -9.46 27.90 3.79
CA ILE A 409 -9.32 29.35 3.90
C ILE A 409 -10.53 29.97 4.61
N VAL A 410 -11.74 29.56 4.23
CA VAL A 410 -12.99 30.05 4.86
C VAL A 410 -13.08 29.60 6.32
N LEU A 411 -12.64 28.37 6.62
CA LEU A 411 -12.60 27.83 7.98
C LEU A 411 -11.63 28.61 8.86
N LEU A 412 -10.42 28.92 8.34
CA LEU A 412 -9.41 29.74 8.99
C LEU A 412 -9.97 31.15 9.30
N ALA A 413 -10.58 31.81 8.30
CA ALA A 413 -11.22 33.12 8.50
C ALA A 413 -12.35 33.05 9.56
N GLY A 414 -13.07 31.95 9.65
CA GLY A 414 -14.08 31.71 10.68
C GLY A 414 -13.50 31.52 12.08
N ILE A 415 -12.30 30.94 12.21
CA ILE A 415 -11.58 30.76 13.47
C ILE A 415 -11.13 32.10 14.06
N PHE A 416 -10.63 33.00 13.23
CA PHE A 416 -10.27 34.37 13.68
C PHE A 416 -11.44 35.14 14.28
N ARG A 417 -12.69 34.84 13.84
CA ARG A 417 -13.90 35.47 14.41
C ARG A 417 -14.35 34.75 15.69
N LYS A 418 -14.31 33.44 15.71
CA LYS A 418 -14.71 32.59 16.85
C LYS A 418 -13.97 31.24 16.75
N ALA A 419 -13.00 31.03 17.63
CA ALA A 419 -12.19 29.81 17.70
C ALA A 419 -13.00 28.66 18.32
N LYS A 420 -13.87 28.01 17.54
CA LYS A 420 -14.58 26.80 17.96
C LYS A 420 -13.64 25.60 17.84
N PRO A 421 -13.54 24.74 18.88
CA PRO A 421 -12.62 23.59 18.88
C PRO A 421 -12.75 22.67 17.66
N GLU A 422 -13.98 22.36 17.25
CA GLU A 422 -14.26 21.50 16.09
C GLU A 422 -13.71 22.09 14.77
N LYS A 423 -13.73 23.42 14.64
CA LYS A 423 -13.20 24.11 13.44
C LYS A 423 -11.67 24.08 13.41
N VAL A 424 -11.06 24.32 14.56
CA VAL A 424 -9.60 24.27 14.71
C VAL A 424 -9.10 22.85 14.45
N LEU A 425 -9.78 21.82 15.00
CA LEU A 425 -9.41 20.43 14.81
C LEU A 425 -9.44 20.04 13.31
N VAL A 426 -10.54 20.34 12.60
CA VAL A 426 -10.66 20.01 11.18
C VAL A 426 -9.63 20.77 10.34
N LEU A 427 -9.36 22.04 10.65
CA LEU A 427 -8.33 22.81 9.94
C LEU A 427 -6.92 22.22 10.10
N ILE A 428 -6.50 21.94 11.35
CA ILE A 428 -5.16 21.39 11.64
C ILE A 428 -5.02 20.00 11.00
N TRP A 429 -6.04 19.15 11.16
CA TRP A 429 -6.05 17.84 10.52
C TRP A 429 -5.90 17.96 9.00
N SER A 430 -6.67 18.83 8.36
CA SER A 430 -6.63 19.02 6.90
C SER A 430 -5.28 19.56 6.42
N LEU A 431 -4.66 20.50 7.16
CA LEU A 431 -3.33 21.02 6.82
C LEU A 431 -2.27 19.92 6.91
N LEU A 432 -2.27 19.13 7.99
CA LEU A 432 -1.29 18.05 8.15
C LEU A 432 -1.45 16.96 7.08
N MET A 433 -2.70 16.59 6.71
CA MET A 433 -2.92 15.65 5.62
C MET A 433 -2.53 16.22 4.25
N LEU A 434 -2.71 17.51 4.02
CA LEU A 434 -2.23 18.17 2.79
C LEU A 434 -0.70 18.12 2.70
N PHE A 435 0.01 18.33 3.83
CA PHE A 435 1.47 18.17 3.87
C PHE A 435 1.88 16.70 3.69
N ALA A 436 1.12 15.75 4.22
CA ALA A 436 1.41 14.32 4.04
C ALA A 436 1.33 13.89 2.57
N ILE A 437 0.33 14.33 1.82
CA ILE A 437 0.25 14.03 0.37
C ILE A 437 1.28 14.81 -0.45
N TYR A 438 1.81 15.93 0.05
CA TYR A 438 2.95 16.58 -0.57
C TYR A 438 4.19 15.67 -0.52
N GLY A 439 4.42 14.98 0.58
CA GLY A 439 5.48 14.00 0.72
C GLY A 439 5.20 12.73 -0.08
N GLN A 440 4.06 12.09 0.18
CA GLN A 440 3.75 10.76 -0.36
C GLN A 440 2.27 10.63 -0.73
N ASN A 441 2.04 10.14 -1.94
CA ASN A 441 0.72 9.94 -2.51
C ASN A 441 -0.18 8.97 -1.70
N ARG A 442 0.41 7.98 -1.02
CA ARG A 442 -0.36 7.00 -0.23
C ARG A 442 -1.27 7.62 0.82
N PHE A 443 -0.95 8.82 1.34
CA PHE A 443 -1.81 9.51 2.30
C PHE A 443 -3.06 10.16 1.68
N ALA A 444 -3.25 10.01 0.38
CA ALA A 444 -4.41 10.58 -0.33
C ALA A 444 -5.75 10.01 0.14
N TYR A 445 -5.80 8.74 0.59
CA TYR A 445 -7.04 8.17 1.13
C TYR A 445 -7.49 8.85 2.43
N TYR A 446 -6.58 9.29 3.28
CA TYR A 446 -6.93 10.12 4.44
C TYR A 446 -7.41 11.52 4.02
N TYR A 447 -6.69 12.16 3.07
CA TYR A 447 -7.06 13.51 2.62
C TYR A 447 -8.41 13.54 1.88
N SER A 448 -8.85 12.44 1.27
CA SER A 448 -10.19 12.32 0.66
C SER A 448 -11.32 12.63 1.64
N ILE A 449 -11.14 12.25 2.92
CA ILE A 449 -12.08 12.56 4.00
C ILE A 449 -12.13 14.08 4.24
N ASN A 450 -10.96 14.72 4.30
CA ASN A 450 -10.86 16.17 4.48
C ASN A 450 -11.46 16.93 3.29
N VAL A 451 -11.18 16.48 2.05
CA VAL A 451 -11.79 17.04 0.83
C VAL A 451 -13.31 16.99 0.91
N SER A 452 -13.86 15.82 1.29
CA SER A 452 -15.31 15.63 1.40
C SER A 452 -15.93 16.54 2.47
N VAL A 453 -15.32 16.63 3.64
CA VAL A 453 -15.81 17.46 4.77
C VAL A 453 -15.72 18.95 4.45
N LEU A 454 -14.59 19.41 3.89
CA LEU A 454 -14.36 20.83 3.59
C LEU A 454 -15.21 21.32 2.42
N SER A 455 -15.33 20.53 1.36
CA SER A 455 -16.23 20.82 0.24
C SER A 455 -17.69 20.88 0.68
N ALA A 456 -18.09 19.93 1.55
CA ALA A 456 -19.43 19.94 2.14
C ALA A 456 -19.65 21.15 3.07
N TYR A 457 -18.62 21.59 3.78
CA TYR A 457 -18.72 22.80 4.60
C TYR A 457 -19.00 24.04 3.75
N LEU A 458 -18.33 24.20 2.60
CA LEU A 458 -18.65 25.28 1.64
C LEU A 458 -20.06 25.16 1.09
N GLY A 459 -20.48 23.99 0.66
CA GLY A 459 -21.84 23.73 0.18
C GLY A 459 -22.88 24.06 1.26
N GLY A 460 -22.60 23.66 2.52
CA GLY A 460 -23.44 24.00 3.68
C GLY A 460 -23.56 25.51 3.93
N LEU A 461 -22.47 26.26 3.77
CA LEU A 461 -22.51 27.73 3.85
C LEU A 461 -23.31 28.36 2.71
N LEU A 462 -23.20 27.83 1.49
CA LEU A 462 -24.01 28.27 0.36
C LEU A 462 -25.50 28.04 0.63
N LEU A 463 -25.91 26.87 1.12
CA LEU A 463 -27.27 26.56 1.51
C LEU A 463 -27.77 27.50 2.63
N GLU A 464 -26.88 27.90 3.56
CA GLU A 464 -27.29 28.83 4.62
C GLU A 464 -27.58 30.23 4.07
N LYS A 465 -26.82 30.72 3.08
CA LYS A 465 -27.07 32.01 2.40
C LYS A 465 -28.43 32.05 1.72
N VAL A 466 -28.93 30.95 1.17
CA VAL A 466 -30.26 30.83 0.57
C VAL A 466 -31.35 30.47 1.61
N LYS A 467 -31.03 30.67 2.91
CA LYS A 467 -31.98 30.44 4.02
C LYS A 467 -32.53 29.01 4.08
N TRP A 468 -31.71 28.03 3.81
CA TRP A 468 -32.11 26.61 3.87
C TRP A 468 -32.65 26.19 5.24
N SER A 469 -32.12 26.75 6.32
CA SER A 469 -32.62 26.46 7.67
C SER A 469 -34.09 26.78 7.85
N GLN A 470 -34.60 27.86 7.20
CA GLN A 470 -36.03 28.20 7.21
C GLN A 470 -36.86 27.15 6.45
N LEU A 471 -36.32 26.61 5.35
CA LEU A 471 -36.99 25.55 4.59
C LEU A 471 -37.06 24.25 5.41
N ASP A 472 -35.99 23.93 6.13
CA ASP A 472 -35.93 22.73 7.01
C ASP A 472 -36.90 22.82 8.17
N GLU A 473 -37.11 24.01 8.75
CA GLU A 473 -38.16 24.25 9.75
C GLU A 473 -39.56 24.07 9.14
N LYS A 474 -39.81 24.65 7.97
CA LYS A 474 -41.11 24.49 7.26
C LYS A 474 -41.35 23.03 6.89
N PHE A 475 -40.35 22.30 6.47
CA PHE A 475 -40.48 20.87 6.22
C PHE A 475 -40.94 20.11 7.47
N LYS A 476 -40.32 20.36 8.63
CA LYS A 476 -40.69 19.73 9.89
C LYS A 476 -42.11 20.09 10.36
N GLU A 477 -42.54 21.30 10.08
CA GLU A 477 -43.87 21.76 10.42
C GLU A 477 -44.96 21.17 9.52
N THR A 478 -44.71 21.11 8.21
CA THR A 478 -45.70 20.84 7.16
C THR A 478 -45.77 19.34 6.81
N VAL A 479 -44.60 18.65 6.71
CA VAL A 479 -44.55 17.28 6.25
C VAL A 479 -44.62 16.32 7.44
N LYS A 480 -45.76 15.67 7.61
CA LYS A 480 -46.00 14.62 8.63
C LYS A 480 -46.15 13.26 7.98
N SER A 481 -46.49 13.23 6.69
CA SER A 481 -46.64 12.03 5.87
C SER A 481 -46.10 12.29 4.44
N PRO A 482 -45.83 11.26 3.63
CA PRO A 482 -45.44 11.43 2.23
C PRO A 482 -46.48 12.20 1.39
N ALA A 483 -47.74 12.15 1.76
CA ALA A 483 -48.82 12.86 1.07
C ALA A 483 -48.74 14.40 1.23
N ASP A 484 -48.01 14.89 2.21
CA ASP A 484 -47.85 16.33 2.48
C ASP A 484 -46.78 16.99 1.61
N LEU A 485 -45.92 16.18 0.94
CA LEU A 485 -44.81 16.65 0.11
C LEU A 485 -45.24 17.66 -0.99
N PRO A 486 -46.33 17.45 -1.77
CA PRO A 486 -46.74 18.43 -2.78
C PRO A 486 -47.10 19.80 -2.18
N GLY A 487 -47.66 19.80 -0.97
CA GLY A 487 -47.97 21.04 -0.23
C GLY A 487 -46.72 21.79 0.24
N PHE A 488 -45.68 21.04 0.62
CA PHE A 488 -44.40 21.59 1.03
C PHE A 488 -43.63 22.24 -0.14
N LEU A 489 -43.72 21.72 -1.35
CA LEU A 489 -43.00 22.26 -2.52
C LEU A 489 -43.31 23.75 -2.79
N LYS A 490 -44.43 24.24 -2.33
CA LYS A 490 -44.82 25.67 -2.44
C LYS A 490 -43.92 26.62 -1.62
N PHE A 491 -43.21 26.09 -0.63
CA PHE A 491 -42.28 26.86 0.20
C PHE A 491 -40.85 26.87 -0.34
N VAL A 492 -40.57 26.03 -1.33
CA VAL A 492 -39.24 25.94 -1.96
C VAL A 492 -39.02 27.13 -2.90
N ARG A 493 -37.96 27.88 -2.65
CA ARG A 493 -37.57 29.04 -3.46
C ARG A 493 -36.64 28.65 -4.59
N ILE A 494 -36.65 29.38 -5.69
CA ILE A 494 -35.80 29.15 -6.85
C ILE A 494 -34.31 29.21 -6.48
N GLU A 495 -33.91 30.11 -5.58
CA GLU A 495 -32.52 30.23 -5.13
C GLU A 495 -32.02 28.95 -4.41
N GLN A 496 -32.90 28.27 -3.70
CA GLN A 496 -32.60 27.02 -3.01
C GLN A 496 -32.40 25.89 -4.01
N VAL A 497 -33.26 25.84 -5.02
CA VAL A 497 -33.12 24.87 -6.13
C VAL A 497 -31.81 25.10 -6.89
N LEU A 498 -31.52 26.34 -7.27
CA LEU A 498 -30.28 26.71 -7.96
C LEU A 498 -29.05 26.39 -7.13
N ALA A 499 -29.09 26.64 -5.81
CA ALA A 499 -27.97 26.29 -4.92
C ALA A 499 -27.73 24.76 -4.86
N VAL A 500 -28.80 23.96 -4.78
CA VAL A 500 -28.67 22.48 -4.81
C VAL A 500 -28.15 22.00 -6.15
N LEU A 501 -28.66 22.52 -7.27
CA LEU A 501 -28.19 22.17 -8.60
C LEU A 501 -26.72 22.57 -8.82
N ALA A 502 -26.31 23.75 -8.32
CA ALA A 502 -24.92 24.17 -8.38
C ALA A 502 -24.00 23.25 -7.57
N ILE A 503 -24.39 22.88 -6.33
CA ILE A 503 -23.63 21.91 -5.52
C ILE A 503 -23.57 20.55 -6.22
N ALA A 504 -24.70 20.08 -6.75
CA ALA A 504 -24.75 18.82 -7.47
C ALA A 504 -23.85 18.83 -8.72
N ALA A 505 -23.92 19.87 -9.54
CA ALA A 505 -23.14 19.99 -10.78
C ALA A 505 -21.65 20.18 -10.54
N VAL A 506 -21.28 20.92 -9.49
CA VAL A 506 -19.86 21.26 -9.25
C VAL A 506 -19.14 20.24 -8.39
N LEU A 507 -19.80 19.68 -7.37
CA LEU A 507 -19.15 18.80 -6.40
C LEU A 507 -19.56 17.32 -6.56
N VAL A 508 -20.86 17.04 -6.69
CA VAL A 508 -21.35 15.65 -6.65
C VAL A 508 -21.19 14.96 -8.01
N TYR A 509 -21.59 15.62 -9.09
CA TYR A 509 -21.56 15.00 -10.42
C TYR A 509 -20.15 14.63 -10.90
N PRO A 510 -19.11 15.49 -10.76
CA PRO A 510 -17.75 15.11 -11.12
C PRO A 510 -17.20 13.97 -10.27
N ALA A 511 -17.48 13.97 -8.95
CA ALA A 511 -17.05 12.90 -8.06
C ALA A 511 -17.73 11.57 -8.40
N PHE A 512 -19.06 11.61 -8.67
CA PHE A 512 -19.83 10.43 -9.07
C PHE A 512 -19.36 9.87 -10.41
N GLY A 513 -19.11 10.72 -11.42
CA GLY A 513 -18.61 10.30 -12.73
C GLY A 513 -17.25 9.60 -12.63
N ALA A 514 -16.30 10.23 -11.93
CA ALA A 514 -14.98 9.65 -11.70
C ALA A 514 -15.03 8.34 -10.88
N ALA A 515 -15.93 8.26 -9.90
CA ALA A 515 -16.12 7.03 -9.13
C ALA A 515 -16.73 5.90 -9.97
N LEU A 516 -17.67 6.20 -10.86
CA LEU A 516 -18.23 5.20 -11.78
C LEU A 516 -17.16 4.62 -12.72
N GLU A 517 -16.32 5.48 -13.29
CA GLU A 517 -15.21 5.07 -14.15
C GLU A 517 -14.21 4.20 -13.38
N GLN A 518 -13.73 4.69 -12.24
CA GLN A 518 -12.74 3.97 -11.42
C GLN A 518 -13.26 2.63 -10.91
N SER A 519 -14.55 2.51 -10.60
CA SER A 519 -15.16 1.29 -10.06
C SER A 519 -15.33 0.16 -11.08
N THR A 520 -15.00 0.38 -12.35
CA THR A 520 -15.01 -0.65 -13.39
C THR A 520 -13.62 -1.13 -13.77
N ALA A 521 -12.56 -0.50 -13.22
CA ALA A 521 -11.19 -0.89 -13.51
C ALA A 521 -10.89 -2.29 -12.94
N SER A 522 -10.35 -3.16 -13.79
CA SER A 522 -9.81 -4.46 -13.37
C SER A 522 -8.44 -4.24 -12.71
N GLY A 523 -8.23 -4.83 -11.53
CA GLY A 523 -6.94 -4.81 -10.84
C GLY A 523 -6.03 -5.97 -11.24
N ASP A 524 -4.71 -5.83 -10.98
CA ASP A 524 -3.73 -6.92 -11.07
C ASP A 524 -3.99 -7.98 -9.97
N PRO A 525 -3.57 -9.25 -10.17
CA PRO A 525 -2.85 -9.80 -11.32
C PRO A 525 -3.73 -9.97 -12.57
N ASN A 526 -3.09 -9.88 -13.75
CA ASN A 526 -3.72 -10.29 -14.98
C ASN A 526 -3.76 -11.83 -15.10
N GLU A 527 -4.50 -12.35 -16.09
CA GLU A 527 -4.65 -13.79 -16.26
C GLU A 527 -3.32 -14.54 -16.49
N PRO A 528 -2.36 -14.02 -17.28
CA PRO A 528 -1.06 -14.66 -17.43
C PRO A 528 -0.30 -14.81 -16.10
N TRP A 529 -0.36 -13.83 -15.19
CA TRP A 529 0.27 -13.96 -13.87
C TRP A 529 -0.38 -15.05 -13.01
N ILE A 530 -1.71 -15.18 -13.07
CA ILE A 530 -2.43 -16.26 -12.37
C ILE A 530 -1.99 -17.62 -12.92
N GLU A 531 -1.94 -17.75 -14.23
CA GLU A 531 -1.52 -18.98 -14.91
C GLU A 531 -0.07 -19.36 -14.55
N ALA A 532 0.87 -18.41 -14.70
CA ALA A 532 2.28 -18.63 -14.39
C ALA A 532 2.50 -19.06 -12.93
N CYS A 533 1.79 -18.44 -11.98
CA CYS A 533 1.87 -18.84 -10.57
C CYS A 533 1.28 -20.23 -10.32
N LEU A 534 0.17 -20.57 -10.98
CA LEU A 534 -0.41 -21.92 -10.88
C LEU A 534 0.47 -22.96 -11.54
N TRP A 535 1.15 -22.62 -12.63
CA TRP A 535 2.16 -23.47 -13.24
C TRP A 535 3.34 -23.72 -12.29
N LEU A 536 3.88 -22.68 -11.64
CA LEU A 536 4.92 -22.82 -10.62
C LEU A 536 4.49 -23.78 -9.50
N LYS A 537 3.28 -23.60 -8.97
CA LYS A 537 2.75 -24.46 -7.90
C LYS A 537 2.67 -25.91 -8.30
N SER A 538 2.27 -26.18 -9.54
CA SER A 538 1.94 -27.52 -10.00
C SER A 538 3.13 -28.28 -10.61
N TYR A 539 4.09 -27.55 -11.21
CA TYR A 539 5.12 -28.11 -12.06
C TYR A 539 6.57 -27.88 -11.58
N THR A 540 6.78 -27.09 -10.54
CA THR A 540 8.11 -26.99 -9.93
C THR A 540 8.20 -27.83 -8.66
N PRO A 541 9.40 -28.25 -8.22
CA PRO A 541 9.56 -29.04 -6.99
C PRO A 541 8.97 -28.37 -5.77
N ASP A 542 8.50 -29.19 -4.82
CA ASP A 542 8.03 -28.70 -3.52
C ASP A 542 9.24 -28.19 -2.71
N PRO A 543 9.19 -26.96 -2.18
CA PRO A 543 10.29 -26.40 -1.39
C PRO A 543 10.42 -27.07 0.01
N GLY A 544 9.56 -28.03 0.37
CA GLY A 544 9.60 -28.74 1.65
C GLY A 544 9.08 -27.95 2.85
N MET A 545 8.37 -26.85 2.61
CA MET A 545 7.81 -25.99 3.66
C MET A 545 6.30 -26.17 3.79
N ASP A 546 5.82 -26.29 5.03
CA ASP A 546 4.36 -26.25 5.25
C ASP A 546 3.84 -24.83 5.06
N TYR A 547 3.04 -24.66 4.02
CA TYR A 547 2.51 -23.37 3.62
C TYR A 547 1.64 -22.70 4.70
N ASN A 548 0.94 -23.48 5.53
CA ASN A 548 0.01 -22.96 6.54
C ASN A 548 0.57 -22.96 7.97
N ALA A 549 1.79 -23.45 8.19
CA ALA A 549 2.41 -23.45 9.50
C ALA A 549 2.81 -22.03 9.95
N ILE A 550 2.87 -21.85 11.27
CA ILE A 550 3.55 -20.71 11.89
C ILE A 550 4.97 -21.15 12.22
N TYR A 551 5.92 -20.33 11.78
CA TYR A 551 7.34 -20.53 12.02
C TYR A 551 7.87 -19.53 13.03
N GLU A 552 8.81 -19.98 13.86
CA GLU A 552 9.56 -19.11 14.74
C GLU A 552 10.66 -18.40 13.97
N ALA A 553 10.93 -17.16 14.35
CA ALA A 553 12.03 -16.41 13.77
C ALA A 553 13.37 -17.01 14.24
N PRO A 554 14.43 -16.95 13.41
CA PRO A 554 15.76 -17.33 13.86
C PRO A 554 16.25 -16.41 14.99
N GLU A 555 17.19 -16.89 15.82
CA GLU A 555 17.85 -16.06 16.83
C GLU A 555 18.68 -14.94 16.17
N ASP A 556 18.95 -13.86 16.92
CA ASP A 556 19.71 -12.73 16.39
C ASP A 556 21.07 -13.15 15.84
N GLY A 557 21.27 -12.93 14.54
CA GLY A 557 22.49 -13.25 13.83
C GLY A 557 22.54 -14.66 13.22
N GLU A 558 21.47 -15.44 13.37
CA GLU A 558 21.31 -16.74 12.72
C GLU A 558 20.43 -16.63 11.48
N SER A 559 20.63 -17.56 10.54
CA SER A 559 19.76 -17.74 9.37
C SER A 559 18.65 -18.72 9.70
N PHE A 560 17.49 -18.56 9.05
CA PHE A 560 16.41 -19.53 9.16
C PHE A 560 16.86 -20.87 8.55
N ASP A 561 16.58 -21.96 9.25
CA ASP A 561 16.95 -23.31 8.84
C ASP A 561 15.96 -23.85 7.80
N TYR A 562 16.26 -23.62 6.54
CA TYR A 562 15.46 -24.09 5.41
C TYR A 562 15.77 -25.56 5.08
N PRO A 563 14.75 -26.34 4.66
CA PRO A 563 14.97 -27.68 4.11
C PRO A 563 15.94 -27.64 2.91
N ASP A 564 16.67 -28.73 2.67
CA ASP A 564 17.57 -28.84 1.52
C ASP A 564 16.86 -28.68 0.16
N SER A 565 15.57 -28.98 0.10
CA SER A 565 14.73 -28.80 -1.08
C SER A 565 14.25 -27.33 -1.29
N ALA A 566 14.53 -26.45 -0.35
CA ALA A 566 14.10 -25.05 -0.43
C ALA A 566 14.89 -24.28 -1.50
N TYR A 567 14.21 -23.36 -2.17
CA TYR A 567 14.80 -22.49 -3.18
C TYR A 567 14.01 -21.20 -3.36
N GLY A 568 14.70 -20.15 -3.81
CA GLY A 568 14.10 -18.88 -4.15
C GLY A 568 13.56 -18.80 -5.58
N VAL A 569 12.63 -17.87 -5.78
CA VAL A 569 12.14 -17.46 -7.10
C VAL A 569 12.44 -15.97 -7.29
N MET A 570 13.34 -15.68 -8.22
CA MET A 570 13.74 -14.32 -8.55
C MET A 570 12.71 -13.66 -9.46
N SER A 571 12.28 -12.48 -9.09
CA SER A 571 11.44 -11.63 -9.93
C SER A 571 11.51 -10.18 -9.44
N ARG A 572 10.90 -9.26 -10.18
CA ARG A 572 10.71 -7.91 -9.66
C ARG A 572 9.82 -7.96 -8.40
N TRP A 573 10.16 -7.17 -7.41
CA TRP A 573 9.54 -7.17 -6.07
C TRP A 573 8.01 -7.03 -6.07
N ASP A 574 7.42 -6.32 -7.03
CA ASP A 574 5.96 -6.14 -7.13
C ASP A 574 5.18 -7.47 -7.15
N TYR A 575 5.79 -8.55 -7.62
CA TYR A 575 5.13 -9.83 -7.86
C TYR A 575 5.36 -10.86 -6.75
N GLY A 576 6.14 -10.50 -5.72
CA GLY A 576 6.48 -11.43 -4.64
C GLY A 576 5.25 -12.06 -3.96
N HIS A 577 4.22 -11.28 -3.67
CA HIS A 577 3.01 -11.80 -3.05
C HIS A 577 2.19 -12.73 -3.96
N TYR A 578 2.28 -12.59 -5.29
CA TYR A 578 1.67 -13.55 -6.22
C TYR A 578 2.41 -14.88 -6.21
N ILE A 579 3.74 -14.83 -6.29
CA ILE A 579 4.62 -16.00 -6.25
C ILE A 579 4.39 -16.77 -4.93
N GLU A 580 4.33 -16.07 -3.81
CA GLU A 580 4.09 -16.66 -2.50
C GLU A 580 2.69 -17.26 -2.39
N THR A 581 1.64 -16.48 -2.71
CA THR A 581 0.26 -16.85 -2.37
C THR A 581 -0.40 -17.74 -3.41
N LEU A 582 -0.17 -17.49 -4.70
CA LEU A 582 -0.70 -18.31 -5.78
C LEU A 582 0.26 -19.43 -6.16
N GLY A 583 1.56 -19.10 -6.24
CA GLY A 583 2.59 -20.04 -6.63
C GLY A 583 3.02 -21.00 -5.52
N HIS A 584 2.74 -20.69 -4.25
CA HIS A 584 3.24 -21.43 -3.09
C HIS A 584 4.76 -21.63 -3.17
N ARG A 585 5.49 -20.62 -3.67
CA ARG A 585 6.95 -20.59 -3.79
C ARG A 585 7.51 -19.38 -3.06
N MET A 586 8.78 -19.41 -2.75
CA MET A 586 9.46 -18.37 -1.96
C MET A 586 10.07 -17.31 -2.87
N PRO A 587 9.48 -16.10 -3.02
CA PRO A 587 10.11 -15.03 -3.76
C PRO A 587 11.37 -14.52 -3.04
N ASN A 588 12.41 -14.15 -3.79
CA ASN A 588 13.59 -13.47 -3.25
C ASN A 588 13.29 -12.02 -2.85
N ALA A 589 12.29 -11.38 -3.50
CA ALA A 589 11.91 -10.01 -3.21
C ALA A 589 10.39 -9.85 -3.12
N ASN A 590 9.94 -8.87 -2.31
CA ASN A 590 8.51 -8.62 -2.10
C ASN A 590 8.17 -7.12 -2.17
N PRO A 591 6.87 -6.75 -2.30
CA PRO A 591 6.42 -5.36 -2.37
C PRO A 591 6.75 -4.51 -1.13
N PHE A 592 7.06 -5.13 0.01
CA PHE A 592 7.47 -4.43 1.24
C PHE A 592 8.96 -4.06 1.25
N GLN A 593 9.59 -4.09 0.09
CA GLN A 593 10.99 -3.72 -0.17
C GLN A 593 12.04 -4.69 0.37
N ALA A 594 11.64 -5.85 0.90
CA ALA A 594 12.60 -6.89 1.25
C ALA A 594 13.14 -7.56 0.00
N GLY A 595 14.44 -7.86 -0.02
CA GLY A 595 15.13 -8.60 -1.09
C GLY A 595 15.32 -7.84 -2.41
N ILE A 596 14.99 -6.55 -2.48
CA ILE A 596 15.23 -5.75 -3.70
C ILE A 596 16.73 -5.62 -3.98
N GLY A 597 17.54 -5.50 -2.94
CA GLY A 597 18.98 -5.28 -3.07
C GLY A 597 19.30 -3.88 -3.58
N GLY A 598 20.52 -3.69 -4.04
CA GLY A 598 21.00 -2.42 -4.55
C GLY A 598 21.76 -1.62 -3.50
N ARG A 599 21.84 -0.30 -3.73
CA ARG A 599 22.56 0.64 -2.85
C ARG A 599 21.57 1.42 -2.01
N GLY A 600 21.96 1.82 -0.80
CA GLY A 600 21.09 2.63 0.06
C GLY A 600 20.92 4.07 -0.45
N SER A 601 21.66 5.01 0.13
CA SER A 601 21.52 6.46 -0.17
C SER A 601 22.67 7.02 -1.03
N SER A 602 23.72 6.24 -1.29
CA SER A 602 24.92 6.69 -1.98
C SER A 602 25.49 5.64 -2.93
N ILE A 603 25.97 6.07 -4.09
CA ILE A 603 26.68 5.23 -5.06
C ILE A 603 27.94 4.57 -4.46
N ASN A 604 28.49 5.13 -3.38
CA ASN A 604 29.65 4.59 -2.68
C ASN A 604 29.28 3.48 -1.67
N GLU A 605 28.01 3.24 -1.39
CA GLU A 605 27.59 2.13 -0.55
C GLU A 605 27.71 0.81 -1.33
N THR A 606 27.84 -0.29 -0.59
CA THR A 606 27.89 -1.64 -1.18
C THR A 606 26.60 -1.93 -1.94
N ASN A 607 26.74 -2.47 -3.15
CA ASN A 607 25.60 -2.95 -3.94
C ASN A 607 25.16 -4.30 -3.35
N MET A 608 24.16 -4.28 -2.49
CA MET A 608 23.64 -5.48 -1.83
C MET A 608 22.97 -6.41 -2.84
N PRO A 609 23.20 -7.74 -2.77
CA PRO A 609 22.57 -8.69 -3.68
C PRO A 609 21.04 -8.66 -3.54
N GLY A 610 20.33 -8.92 -4.63
CA GLY A 610 18.86 -8.93 -4.67
C GLY A 610 18.31 -8.72 -6.08
N ALA A 611 17.02 -8.48 -6.18
CA ALA A 611 16.33 -8.42 -7.47
C ALA A 611 16.84 -7.30 -8.39
N ALA A 612 17.13 -6.11 -7.89
CA ALA A 612 17.55 -5.00 -8.74
C ALA A 612 18.95 -5.22 -9.32
N PRO A 613 20.01 -5.60 -8.54
CA PRO A 613 21.32 -5.96 -9.11
C PRO A 613 21.26 -7.13 -10.08
N PHE A 614 20.48 -8.18 -9.80
CA PHE A 614 20.32 -9.31 -10.70
C PHE A 614 19.74 -8.89 -12.06
N LEU A 615 18.62 -8.17 -12.04
CA LEU A 615 17.88 -7.79 -13.26
C LEU A 615 18.64 -6.75 -14.10
N THR A 616 19.53 -5.95 -13.49
CA THR A 616 20.35 -4.94 -14.18
C THR A 616 21.77 -5.41 -14.54
N ALA A 617 22.17 -6.60 -14.12
CA ALA A 617 23.47 -7.19 -14.42
C ALA A 617 23.74 -7.17 -15.92
N GLN A 618 24.96 -6.80 -16.31
CA GLN A 618 25.34 -6.59 -17.72
C GLN A 618 25.92 -7.85 -18.37
N SER A 619 26.14 -8.89 -17.58
CA SER A 619 26.56 -10.20 -18.06
C SER A 619 25.90 -11.31 -17.26
N GLU A 620 25.94 -12.53 -17.78
CA GLU A 620 25.44 -13.72 -17.08
C GLU A 620 26.25 -14.00 -15.82
N GLU A 621 27.60 -13.85 -15.91
CA GLU A 621 28.51 -14.05 -14.80
C GLU A 621 28.19 -13.07 -13.64
N GLU A 622 27.89 -11.80 -13.95
CA GLU A 622 27.49 -10.82 -12.94
C GLU A 622 26.15 -11.22 -12.29
N ALA A 623 25.17 -11.63 -13.09
CA ALA A 623 23.87 -12.08 -12.59
C ALA A 623 23.98 -13.33 -11.70
N THR A 624 24.78 -14.31 -12.13
CA THR A 624 25.04 -15.53 -11.36
C THR A 624 25.71 -15.21 -10.03
N SER A 625 26.71 -14.31 -10.03
CA SER A 625 27.39 -13.87 -8.79
C SER A 625 26.39 -13.22 -7.80
N VAL A 626 25.35 -12.54 -8.28
CA VAL A 626 24.30 -12.02 -7.40
C VAL A 626 23.48 -13.15 -6.78
N LEU A 627 23.12 -14.18 -7.54
CA LEU A 627 22.38 -15.34 -7.01
C LEU A 627 23.20 -16.10 -5.97
N GLU A 628 24.48 -16.33 -6.23
CA GLU A 628 25.41 -16.97 -5.30
C GLU A 628 25.62 -16.14 -4.00
N ALA A 629 25.54 -14.82 -4.10
CA ALA A 629 25.69 -13.93 -2.94
C ALA A 629 24.41 -13.79 -2.10
N ILE A 630 23.25 -14.21 -2.60
CA ILE A 630 21.97 -14.15 -1.87
C ILE A 630 21.89 -15.25 -0.81
N ASP A 631 22.26 -16.49 -1.15
CA ASP A 631 22.20 -17.60 -0.20
C ASP A 631 23.54 -17.72 0.54
N PRO A 632 23.55 -17.84 1.86
CA PRO A 632 24.78 -18.01 2.65
C PRO A 632 25.43 -19.38 2.45
N ASP A 633 24.69 -20.38 1.95
CA ASP A 633 25.22 -21.69 1.62
C ASP A 633 25.95 -21.63 0.24
N PRO A 634 27.26 -21.83 0.20
CA PRO A 634 28.04 -21.73 -1.03
C PRO A 634 27.68 -22.79 -2.07
N ASP A 635 26.99 -23.87 -1.66
CA ASP A 635 26.55 -24.93 -2.55
C ASP A 635 25.13 -24.68 -3.13
N LYS A 636 24.44 -23.59 -2.72
CA LYS A 636 23.13 -23.19 -3.17
C LYS A 636 23.17 -21.86 -3.91
N ALA A 637 22.43 -21.77 -5.01
CA ALA A 637 22.11 -20.48 -5.60
C ALA A 637 20.88 -19.87 -4.91
N GLY A 638 20.87 -18.55 -4.72
CA GLY A 638 19.77 -17.85 -4.05
C GLY A 638 18.43 -17.97 -4.76
N ALA A 639 18.41 -18.36 -6.04
CA ALA A 639 17.18 -18.63 -6.77
C ALA A 639 17.35 -19.80 -7.75
N ARG A 640 16.35 -20.69 -7.80
CA ARG A 640 16.24 -21.73 -8.83
C ARG A 640 15.48 -21.26 -10.05
N TYR A 641 14.45 -20.45 -9.86
CA TYR A 641 13.63 -19.93 -10.95
C TYR A 641 13.70 -18.42 -11.03
N VAL A 642 13.59 -17.91 -12.27
CA VAL A 642 13.51 -16.46 -12.55
C VAL A 642 12.26 -16.21 -13.37
N ILE A 643 11.41 -15.28 -12.92
CA ILE A 643 10.18 -14.90 -13.63
C ILE A 643 10.31 -13.47 -14.14
N THR A 644 10.02 -13.30 -15.43
CA THR A 644 10.03 -12.02 -16.11
C THR A 644 8.70 -11.79 -16.82
N ASP A 645 8.28 -10.53 -16.95
CA ASP A 645 7.14 -10.15 -17.75
C ASP A 645 7.44 -8.96 -18.69
N GLU A 646 6.56 -8.72 -19.63
CA GLU A 646 6.70 -7.62 -20.58
C GLU A 646 6.70 -6.25 -19.89
N LEU A 647 5.89 -6.05 -18.86
CA LEU A 647 5.87 -4.78 -18.13
C LEU A 647 7.22 -4.50 -17.44
N MET A 648 7.88 -5.52 -16.88
CA MET A 648 9.23 -5.38 -16.32
C MET A 648 10.23 -4.94 -17.38
N ALA A 649 10.16 -5.55 -18.57
CA ALA A 649 11.11 -5.28 -19.64
C ALA A 649 10.91 -3.88 -20.22
N VAL A 650 9.67 -3.48 -20.52
CA VAL A 650 9.38 -2.27 -21.29
C VAL A 650 9.00 -1.09 -20.39
N ASN A 651 7.92 -1.23 -19.64
CA ASN A 651 7.30 -0.08 -18.98
C ASN A 651 7.90 0.25 -17.60
N LYS A 652 8.34 -0.77 -16.87
CA LYS A 652 8.83 -0.65 -15.49
C LYS A 652 10.35 -0.77 -15.38
N PHE A 653 11.06 -0.99 -16.50
CA PHE A 653 12.51 -1.20 -16.48
C PHE A 653 13.25 -0.04 -15.82
N SER A 654 12.91 1.21 -16.19
CA SER A 654 13.59 2.41 -15.68
C SER A 654 13.57 2.53 -14.14
N ALA A 655 12.62 1.89 -13.48
CA ALA A 655 12.53 1.88 -12.03
C ALA A 655 13.51 0.92 -11.35
N ILE A 656 14.05 -0.08 -12.08
CA ILE A 656 14.94 -1.10 -11.50
C ILE A 656 16.34 -0.52 -11.20
N PRO A 657 17.02 0.19 -12.14
CA PRO A 657 18.31 0.79 -11.88
C PRO A 657 18.33 1.86 -10.78
N GLU A 658 17.18 2.48 -10.46
CA GLU A 658 17.07 3.47 -9.38
C GLU A 658 17.46 2.88 -8.00
N TRP A 659 17.31 1.58 -7.80
CA TRP A 659 17.71 0.90 -6.57
C TRP A 659 19.20 0.64 -6.50
N THR A 660 19.87 0.53 -7.63
CA THR A 660 21.34 0.40 -7.70
C THR A 660 22.04 1.76 -7.74
N LEU A 661 21.29 2.85 -7.88
CA LEU A 661 21.78 4.22 -8.12
C LEU A 661 22.68 4.34 -9.36
N ASP A 662 22.57 3.39 -10.28
CA ASP A 662 23.33 3.33 -11.53
C ASP A 662 22.35 3.39 -12.71
N THR A 663 21.77 4.58 -12.91
CA THR A 663 20.64 4.81 -13.82
C THR A 663 21.06 5.25 -15.22
N GLU A 664 22.32 5.67 -15.40
CA GLU A 664 22.76 6.28 -16.65
C GLU A 664 23.02 5.24 -17.76
N GLY A 665 22.80 5.64 -19.00
CA GLY A 665 23.22 4.89 -20.17
C GLY A 665 22.26 3.78 -20.63
N TYR A 666 21.16 3.45 -19.93
CA TYR A 666 20.17 2.47 -20.40
C TYR A 666 19.33 2.99 -21.56
N TYR A 667 19.15 4.29 -21.66
CA TYR A 667 18.44 4.95 -22.74
C TYR A 667 19.27 6.10 -23.31
N GLN A 668 19.11 6.37 -24.60
CA GLN A 668 19.78 7.46 -25.29
C GLN A 668 18.80 8.32 -26.03
N PRO A 669 19.02 9.66 -26.07
CA PRO A 669 18.14 10.55 -26.82
C PRO A 669 18.34 10.35 -28.32
N TYR A 670 17.24 10.15 -29.06
CA TYR A 670 17.20 10.03 -30.51
C TYR A 670 16.32 11.11 -31.10
N TRP A 671 16.84 11.85 -32.09
CA TRP A 671 16.10 12.90 -32.76
C TRP A 671 15.19 12.34 -33.86
N THR A 672 13.87 12.49 -33.72
CA THR A 672 12.86 11.95 -34.67
C THR A 672 12.50 12.91 -35.79
N GLY A 673 13.11 14.09 -35.88
CA GLY A 673 12.73 15.15 -36.81
C GLY A 673 11.70 16.13 -36.22
N SER A 674 10.92 15.73 -35.23
CA SER A 674 9.94 16.56 -34.53
C SER A 674 10.25 16.76 -33.04
N GLY A 675 11.19 15.99 -32.48
CA GLY A 675 11.59 16.04 -31.07
C GLY A 675 12.54 14.90 -30.70
N TYR A 676 13.11 14.97 -29.49
CA TYR A 676 13.90 13.87 -28.95
C TYR A 676 12.98 12.81 -28.36
N GLN A 677 13.25 11.56 -28.69
CA GLN A 677 12.70 10.37 -28.02
C GLN A 677 13.83 9.63 -27.33
N SER A 678 13.50 8.99 -26.23
CA SER A 678 14.42 8.13 -25.49
C SER A 678 14.31 6.71 -26.02
N LEU A 679 15.38 6.19 -26.62
CA LEU A 679 15.44 4.84 -27.15
C LEU A 679 16.36 3.97 -26.29
N PRO A 680 16.05 2.65 -26.16
CA PRO A 680 16.93 1.70 -25.52
C PRO A 680 18.31 1.70 -26.10
N SER A 681 19.34 1.58 -25.26
CA SER A 681 20.74 1.53 -25.64
C SER A 681 21.31 0.09 -25.58
N THR A 682 22.58 -0.08 -25.93
CA THR A 682 23.33 -1.33 -25.74
C THR A 682 23.25 -1.80 -24.26
N ARG A 683 23.42 -0.88 -23.32
CA ARG A 683 23.36 -1.18 -21.89
C ARG A 683 22.02 -1.76 -21.46
N TYR A 684 20.93 -1.25 -22.02
CA TYR A 684 19.59 -1.80 -21.79
C TYR A 684 19.49 -3.24 -22.32
N PHE A 685 19.90 -3.49 -23.56
CA PHE A 685 19.80 -4.80 -24.19
C PHE A 685 20.74 -5.84 -23.56
N ASN A 686 21.87 -5.42 -22.99
CA ASN A 686 22.78 -6.31 -22.27
C ASN A 686 22.30 -6.67 -20.86
N SER A 687 21.32 -5.94 -20.29
CA SER A 687 20.82 -6.25 -18.95
C SER A 687 20.20 -7.64 -18.89
N MET A 688 20.40 -8.33 -17.77
CA MET A 688 19.88 -9.69 -17.59
C MET A 688 18.37 -9.77 -17.77
N MET A 689 17.62 -8.74 -17.30
CA MET A 689 16.18 -8.62 -17.53
C MET A 689 15.82 -8.75 -19.00
N ILE A 690 16.54 -8.05 -19.86
CA ILE A 690 16.21 -7.96 -21.28
C ILE A 690 16.74 -9.20 -22.02
N ARG A 691 17.89 -9.71 -21.67
CA ARG A 691 18.42 -10.96 -22.21
C ARG A 691 17.49 -12.13 -21.96
N LEU A 692 16.92 -12.21 -20.74
CA LEU A 692 15.92 -13.23 -20.42
C LEU A 692 14.63 -12.99 -21.21
N HIS A 693 13.99 -11.82 -21.03
CA HIS A 693 12.64 -11.61 -21.53
C HIS A 693 12.56 -11.36 -23.04
N LEU A 694 13.24 -10.31 -23.55
CA LEU A 694 13.17 -9.96 -24.99
C LEU A 694 13.88 -10.94 -25.88
N LEU A 695 15.06 -11.42 -25.43
CA LEU A 695 15.96 -12.24 -26.24
C LEU A 695 15.84 -13.74 -25.92
N ASP A 696 14.81 -14.16 -25.20
CA ASP A 696 14.49 -15.56 -24.88
C ASP A 696 15.63 -16.32 -24.17
N GLY A 697 16.56 -15.61 -23.52
CA GLY A 697 17.76 -16.21 -22.94
C GLY A 697 18.74 -16.77 -23.96
N ASN A 698 18.68 -16.36 -25.25
CA ASN A 698 19.58 -16.83 -26.26
C ASN A 698 21.05 -16.60 -25.89
N GLY A 699 21.86 -17.65 -26.00
CA GLY A 699 23.25 -17.64 -25.69
C GLY A 699 23.61 -17.66 -24.20
N LEU A 700 22.64 -17.69 -23.30
CA LEU A 700 22.89 -17.93 -21.85
C LEU A 700 23.27 -19.37 -21.61
N LYS A 701 24.22 -19.58 -20.70
CA LYS A 701 24.85 -20.88 -20.41
C LYS A 701 24.12 -21.65 -19.31
N GLN A 702 23.52 -20.91 -18.37
CA GLN A 702 22.97 -21.45 -17.11
C GLN A 702 21.49 -21.13 -16.93
N TYR A 703 20.86 -20.40 -17.84
CA TYR A 703 19.45 -20.04 -17.75
C TYR A 703 18.69 -20.61 -18.96
N ARG A 704 17.67 -21.43 -18.70
CA ARG A 704 16.81 -22.00 -19.72
C ARG A 704 15.37 -21.58 -19.54
N LEU A 705 14.68 -21.25 -20.62
CA LEU A 705 13.23 -21.02 -20.60
C LEU A 705 12.54 -22.37 -20.36
N VAL A 706 11.73 -22.48 -19.30
CA VAL A 706 11.01 -23.71 -18.95
C VAL A 706 9.52 -23.63 -19.19
N HIS A 707 8.99 -22.40 -19.18
CA HIS A 707 7.58 -22.13 -19.43
C HIS A 707 7.37 -20.69 -19.90
N GLU A 708 6.39 -20.47 -20.78
CA GLU A 708 5.88 -19.14 -21.12
C GLU A 708 4.36 -19.16 -21.18
N THR A 709 3.70 -18.05 -20.79
CA THR A 709 2.26 -17.86 -20.96
C THR A 709 1.96 -17.43 -22.42
N TRP A 710 0.68 -17.34 -22.76
CA TRP A 710 0.27 -16.75 -24.06
C TRP A 710 0.60 -15.26 -24.16
N ALA A 711 0.64 -14.73 -25.37
CA ALA A 711 0.79 -13.29 -25.63
C ALA A 711 -0.38 -12.50 -25.04
N TYR A 712 -0.06 -11.42 -24.30
CA TYR A 712 -1.05 -10.55 -23.66
C TYR A 712 -0.53 -9.11 -23.67
N GLN A 713 -1.02 -8.26 -24.58
CA GLN A 713 -0.59 -6.85 -24.69
C GLN A 713 0.92 -6.63 -24.90
N THR A 714 1.57 -7.49 -25.68
CA THR A 714 3.02 -7.52 -25.92
C THR A 714 3.53 -6.56 -27.01
N GLN A 715 2.75 -5.55 -27.37
CA GLN A 715 3.12 -4.60 -28.44
C GLN A 715 4.41 -3.81 -28.14
N GLY A 716 4.68 -3.53 -26.88
CA GLY A 716 5.91 -2.87 -26.47
C GLY A 716 7.14 -3.74 -26.73
N GLU A 717 7.05 -5.04 -26.47
CA GLU A 717 8.10 -6.00 -26.77
C GLU A 717 8.40 -6.07 -28.26
N VAL A 718 7.36 -6.15 -29.10
CA VAL A 718 7.52 -6.15 -30.58
C VAL A 718 8.27 -4.90 -31.03
N LEU A 719 7.89 -3.72 -30.57
CA LEU A 719 8.58 -2.48 -30.87
C LEU A 719 10.06 -2.51 -30.47
N TYR A 720 10.36 -3.05 -29.28
CA TYR A 720 11.74 -3.10 -28.79
C TYR A 720 12.59 -4.15 -29.52
N LYS A 721 11.99 -5.25 -29.98
CA LYS A 721 12.67 -6.18 -30.90
C LYS A 721 12.99 -5.55 -32.27
N GLN A 722 12.09 -4.73 -32.82
CA GLN A 722 12.35 -3.95 -34.04
C GLN A 722 13.54 -3.00 -33.84
N ILE A 723 13.60 -2.30 -32.71
CA ILE A 723 14.71 -1.41 -32.39
C ILE A 723 16.02 -2.21 -32.27
N TYR A 724 16.00 -3.36 -31.60
CA TYR A 724 17.15 -4.23 -31.47
C TYR A 724 17.67 -4.73 -32.84
N ASN A 725 16.76 -5.24 -33.67
CA ASN A 725 17.10 -5.69 -35.01
C ASN A 725 17.73 -4.59 -35.88
N LEU A 726 17.18 -3.36 -35.77
CA LEU A 726 17.70 -2.19 -36.48
C LEU A 726 19.12 -1.81 -36.00
N LEU A 727 19.35 -1.82 -34.69
CA LEU A 727 20.61 -1.41 -34.11
C LEU A 727 21.74 -2.44 -34.34
N TYR A 728 21.42 -3.73 -34.29
CA TYR A 728 22.43 -4.81 -34.32
C TYR A 728 22.41 -5.63 -35.61
N GLY A 729 21.54 -5.30 -36.57
CA GLY A 729 21.42 -6.06 -37.82
C GLY A 729 21.00 -7.51 -37.61
N SER A 730 20.28 -7.79 -36.50
CA SER A 730 19.80 -9.14 -36.16
C SER A 730 18.49 -9.47 -36.88
N ASN A 731 18.11 -10.74 -36.87
CA ASN A 731 16.88 -11.23 -37.49
C ASN A 731 15.95 -11.88 -36.45
N ILE A 732 15.88 -11.32 -35.24
CA ILE A 732 14.95 -11.82 -34.22
C ILE A 732 13.52 -11.58 -34.72
N PRO A 733 12.65 -12.62 -34.69
CA PRO A 733 11.29 -12.49 -35.15
C PRO A 733 10.52 -11.41 -34.37
N GLU A 734 9.91 -10.48 -35.08
CA GLU A 734 9.10 -9.37 -34.51
C GLU A 734 7.66 -9.85 -34.26
N VAL A 735 7.48 -10.93 -33.52
CA VAL A 735 6.17 -11.52 -33.20
C VAL A 735 5.87 -11.38 -31.74
N ASP A 736 4.59 -11.37 -31.39
CA ASP A 736 4.16 -11.47 -30.01
C ASP A 736 4.68 -12.78 -29.41
N THR A 737 5.24 -12.68 -28.22
CA THR A 737 5.78 -13.81 -27.45
C THR A 737 5.03 -13.96 -26.12
N GLY A 738 5.40 -14.94 -25.30
CA GLY A 738 4.79 -15.10 -23.99
C GLY A 738 4.90 -13.83 -23.15
N TYR A 739 3.77 -13.42 -22.57
CA TYR A 739 3.74 -12.24 -21.70
C TYR A 739 4.56 -12.42 -20.43
N ILE A 740 4.56 -13.65 -19.87
CA ILE A 740 5.41 -14.06 -18.77
C ILE A 740 6.31 -15.20 -19.23
N LYS A 741 7.56 -15.15 -18.81
CA LYS A 741 8.57 -16.18 -19.07
C LYS A 741 9.17 -16.63 -17.76
N ILE A 742 9.23 -17.97 -17.56
CA ILE A 742 9.83 -18.61 -16.40
C ILE A 742 11.10 -19.32 -16.87
N PHE A 743 12.22 -18.90 -16.29
CA PHE A 743 13.52 -19.50 -16.52
C PHE A 743 13.94 -20.33 -15.32
N GLU A 744 14.67 -21.42 -15.57
CA GLU A 744 15.34 -22.20 -14.54
C GLU A 744 16.84 -21.96 -14.62
N TYR A 745 17.46 -21.73 -13.46
CA TYR A 745 18.91 -21.66 -13.32
C TYR A 745 19.44 -23.09 -13.13
N VAL A 746 20.38 -23.48 -13.98
CA VAL A 746 21.00 -24.81 -14.01
C VAL A 746 22.50 -24.68 -14.12
N LYS A 747 23.26 -25.74 -13.78
CA LYS A 747 24.72 -25.74 -13.98
C LYS A 747 25.12 -25.70 -15.44
N GLY A 748 24.31 -26.29 -16.32
CA GLY A 748 24.55 -26.42 -17.74
C GLY A 748 25.52 -27.56 -18.08
N ALA A 749 25.22 -28.32 -19.10
CA ALA A 749 26.11 -29.39 -19.58
C ALA A 749 27.32 -28.81 -20.36
N LYS A 750 28.50 -29.36 -20.12
CA LYS A 750 29.75 -28.95 -20.81
C LYS A 750 29.99 -29.82 -22.02
N ILE A 751 29.84 -29.23 -23.20
CA ILE A 751 30.12 -29.93 -24.46
C ILE A 751 31.55 -29.61 -24.88
N THR A 752 32.39 -30.64 -24.93
CA THR A 752 33.81 -30.51 -25.30
C THR A 752 34.12 -31.26 -26.60
N GLY A 753 35.02 -30.69 -27.41
CA GLY A 753 35.43 -31.28 -28.67
C GLY A 753 36.70 -30.66 -29.21
N THR A 754 37.06 -31.08 -30.43
CA THR A 754 38.24 -30.59 -31.14
C THR A 754 37.94 -30.11 -32.54
N ALA A 755 38.55 -28.99 -32.93
CA ALA A 755 38.53 -28.38 -34.26
C ALA A 755 39.95 -28.01 -34.66
N SER A 756 40.17 -27.32 -35.78
CA SER A 756 41.51 -26.78 -36.07
C SER A 756 41.85 -25.68 -35.04
N PRO A 757 43.12 -25.46 -34.68
CA PRO A 757 43.54 -24.37 -33.81
C PRO A 757 43.03 -23.01 -34.30
N ASP A 758 42.58 -22.16 -33.34
CA ASP A 758 42.04 -20.80 -33.60
C ASP A 758 40.85 -20.75 -34.56
N GLU A 759 40.10 -21.85 -34.71
CA GLU A 759 38.94 -21.95 -35.58
C GLU A 759 37.65 -21.53 -34.85
N ALA A 760 36.79 -20.79 -35.53
CA ALA A 760 35.46 -20.41 -35.00
C ALA A 760 34.54 -21.64 -34.99
N VAL A 761 34.00 -21.96 -33.83
CA VAL A 761 33.04 -23.05 -33.59
C VAL A 761 31.71 -22.49 -33.15
N ASN A 762 30.63 -22.91 -33.76
CA ASN A 762 29.28 -22.49 -33.43
C ASN A 762 28.47 -23.70 -32.97
N ILE A 763 27.58 -23.48 -32.00
CA ILE A 763 26.60 -24.45 -31.60
C ILE A 763 25.21 -23.81 -31.67
N ASN A 764 24.22 -24.53 -32.19
CA ASN A 764 22.84 -24.05 -32.25
C ASN A 764 21.84 -25.21 -32.06
N THR A 765 20.62 -24.85 -31.65
CA THR A 765 19.44 -25.71 -31.67
C THR A 765 18.19 -24.82 -31.72
N THR A 766 17.10 -25.36 -32.25
CA THR A 766 15.79 -24.65 -32.23
C THR A 766 15.02 -25.09 -30.99
N ILE A 767 14.57 -24.13 -30.18
CA ILE A 767 13.77 -24.37 -29.00
C ILE A 767 12.28 -24.25 -29.39
N LEU A 768 11.45 -25.19 -28.96
CA LEU A 768 9.99 -25.20 -29.08
C LEU A 768 9.39 -24.95 -27.72
N THR A 769 8.54 -23.94 -27.61
CA THR A 769 7.83 -23.57 -26.36
C THR A 769 6.50 -24.31 -26.23
N GLY A 770 5.96 -24.35 -25.00
CA GLY A 770 4.64 -24.91 -24.71
C GLY A 770 3.49 -24.19 -25.44
N GLN A 771 3.70 -22.94 -25.88
CA GLN A 771 2.76 -22.18 -26.70
C GLN A 771 2.90 -22.45 -28.22
N GLY A 772 3.81 -23.36 -28.61
CA GLY A 772 4.04 -23.72 -30.02
C GLY A 772 4.89 -22.71 -30.79
N ARG A 773 5.51 -21.74 -30.13
CA ARG A 773 6.47 -20.80 -30.70
C ARG A 773 7.86 -21.47 -30.78
N THR A 774 8.64 -21.05 -31.76
CA THR A 774 10.03 -21.49 -31.89
C THR A 774 10.97 -20.30 -31.87
N PHE A 775 12.16 -20.49 -31.29
CA PHE A 775 13.29 -19.57 -31.39
C PHE A 775 14.60 -20.32 -31.45
N ASP A 776 15.64 -19.66 -32.00
CA ASP A 776 16.96 -20.27 -32.11
C ASP A 776 17.79 -19.95 -30.88
N TYR A 777 18.39 -20.99 -30.30
CA TYR A 777 19.42 -20.87 -29.27
C TYR A 777 20.79 -21.13 -29.89
N SER A 778 21.75 -20.21 -29.68
CA SER A 778 23.05 -20.29 -30.29
C SER A 778 24.18 -19.73 -29.41
N GLN A 779 25.34 -20.34 -29.51
CA GLN A 779 26.57 -19.80 -28.93
C GLN A 779 27.73 -19.93 -29.95
N SER A 780 28.75 -19.10 -29.77
CA SER A 780 29.98 -19.14 -30.59
C SER A 780 31.19 -19.09 -29.68
N THR A 781 32.23 -19.85 -30.02
CA THR A 781 33.53 -19.85 -29.34
C THR A 781 34.64 -19.98 -30.38
N THR A 782 35.89 -19.85 -29.93
CA THR A 782 37.08 -20.13 -30.76
C THR A 782 37.85 -21.25 -30.08
N SER A 783 38.28 -22.25 -30.85
CA SER A 783 39.14 -23.32 -30.35
C SER A 783 40.49 -22.78 -29.90
N ASP A 784 41.10 -23.42 -28.89
CA ASP A 784 42.41 -23.02 -28.36
C ASP A 784 43.56 -23.42 -29.34
N SER A 785 44.81 -23.10 -28.97
CA SER A 785 46.01 -23.45 -29.73
C SER A 785 46.23 -24.95 -29.92
N GLU A 786 45.56 -25.79 -29.11
CA GLU A 786 45.55 -27.25 -29.21
C GLU A 786 44.30 -27.77 -29.95
N GLY A 787 43.44 -26.84 -30.45
CA GLY A 787 42.24 -27.15 -31.20
C GLY A 787 41.07 -27.53 -30.31
N ARG A 788 41.10 -27.36 -28.98
CA ARG A 788 40.01 -27.71 -28.05
C ARG A 788 38.97 -26.59 -27.98
N TYR A 789 37.70 -26.96 -27.90
CA TYR A 789 36.63 -26.05 -27.64
C TYR A 789 35.70 -26.57 -26.55
N GLU A 790 35.01 -25.65 -25.86
CA GLU A 790 34.03 -25.95 -24.85
C GLU A 790 32.81 -25.02 -25.01
N PHE A 791 31.61 -25.59 -24.85
CA PHE A 791 30.33 -24.86 -24.67
C PHE A 791 29.69 -25.33 -23.39
N THR A 792 29.01 -24.41 -22.71
CA THR A 792 28.08 -24.76 -21.62
C THR A 792 26.65 -24.48 -22.12
N VAL A 793 25.76 -25.48 -22.09
CA VAL A 793 24.41 -25.39 -22.63
C VAL A 793 23.34 -25.73 -21.57
N PRO A 794 22.26 -24.93 -21.46
CA PRO A 794 21.29 -25.12 -20.39
C PRO A 794 20.10 -26.03 -20.77
N TYR A 795 19.93 -26.39 -22.02
CA TYR A 795 18.82 -27.21 -22.48
C TYR A 795 19.23 -28.67 -22.66
N SER A 796 18.42 -29.60 -22.09
CA SER A 796 18.55 -31.01 -22.38
C SER A 796 17.76 -31.39 -23.65
N THR A 797 18.21 -32.41 -24.35
CA THR A 797 17.52 -32.97 -25.54
C THR A 797 16.67 -34.19 -25.20
N ASP A 798 16.72 -34.69 -23.95
CA ASP A 798 16.07 -35.92 -23.51
C ASP A 798 14.74 -35.69 -22.78
N GLY A 799 14.38 -34.43 -22.50
CA GLY A 799 13.19 -34.08 -21.75
C GLY A 799 13.40 -34.13 -20.21
N PRO A 800 12.31 -33.85 -19.44
CA PRO A 800 12.40 -33.73 -17.99
C PRO A 800 12.55 -35.10 -17.29
N ILE A 801 13.19 -35.09 -16.09
CA ILE A 801 13.27 -36.23 -15.18
C ILE A 801 12.02 -36.23 -14.32
N SER A 802 11.25 -37.34 -14.37
CA SER A 802 10.00 -37.46 -13.62
C SER A 802 10.21 -37.30 -12.11
N GLY A 803 9.50 -36.34 -11.51
CA GLY A 803 9.56 -36.00 -10.08
C GLY A 803 10.68 -35.05 -9.68
N GLU A 804 11.58 -34.65 -10.60
CA GLU A 804 12.71 -33.78 -10.31
C GLU A 804 12.68 -32.48 -11.14
N THR A 805 12.44 -32.60 -12.45
CA THR A 805 12.30 -31.42 -13.33
C THR A 805 11.02 -31.52 -14.15
N GLN A 806 10.47 -30.35 -14.49
CA GLN A 806 9.35 -30.22 -15.41
C GLN A 806 9.50 -28.95 -16.25
N PHE A 807 9.27 -29.08 -17.54
CA PHE A 807 9.23 -27.98 -18.48
C PHE A 807 8.41 -28.35 -19.71
N ASP A 808 7.83 -27.35 -20.34
CA ASP A 808 7.10 -27.48 -21.61
C ASP A 808 7.86 -26.82 -22.79
N THR A 809 9.05 -26.33 -22.52
CA THR A 809 9.91 -25.63 -23.47
C THR A 809 11.23 -26.37 -23.56
N ALA A 810 11.55 -26.89 -24.76
CA ALA A 810 12.71 -27.78 -24.95
C ALA A 810 13.24 -27.68 -26.38
N PRO A 811 14.48 -28.17 -26.64
CA PRO A 811 15.00 -28.33 -27.99
C PRO A 811 14.10 -29.22 -28.86
N ALA A 812 13.81 -28.77 -30.07
CA ALA A 812 13.07 -29.56 -31.07
C ALA A 812 13.91 -30.71 -31.65
N GLY A 813 15.23 -30.71 -31.42
CA GLY A 813 16.17 -31.72 -31.89
C GLY A 813 17.52 -31.70 -31.15
N ALA A 814 18.50 -32.36 -31.67
CA ALA A 814 19.87 -32.31 -31.14
C ALA A 814 20.51 -30.93 -31.33
N TYR A 815 21.54 -30.63 -30.56
CA TYR A 815 22.41 -29.50 -30.85
C TYR A 815 23.25 -29.80 -32.10
N VAL A 816 23.44 -28.79 -32.95
CA VAL A 816 24.26 -28.83 -34.13
C VAL A 816 25.53 -28.00 -33.89
N ILE A 817 26.70 -28.64 -33.90
CA ILE A 817 27.99 -27.96 -33.80
C ILE A 817 28.56 -27.85 -35.21
N SER A 818 29.03 -26.65 -35.60
CA SER A 818 29.57 -26.35 -36.91
C SER A 818 30.91 -25.61 -36.81
N TYR A 819 31.91 -26.06 -37.56
CA TYR A 819 33.20 -25.43 -37.74
C TYR A 819 33.78 -25.82 -39.09
N GLY A 820 34.34 -24.87 -39.87
CA GLY A 820 34.72 -25.08 -41.25
C GLY A 820 33.57 -25.72 -42.06
N ASP A 821 33.87 -26.82 -42.72
CA ASP A 821 32.90 -27.64 -43.46
C ASP A 821 32.32 -28.80 -42.63
N THR A 822 32.65 -28.87 -41.35
CA THR A 822 32.24 -29.97 -40.46
C THR A 822 30.98 -29.59 -39.68
N THR A 823 30.02 -30.52 -39.63
CA THR A 823 28.82 -30.43 -38.79
C THR A 823 28.69 -31.72 -37.97
N LYS A 824 28.39 -31.59 -36.69
CA LYS A 824 28.14 -32.70 -35.77
C LYS A 824 26.87 -32.46 -34.97
N GLU A 825 26.13 -33.52 -34.74
CA GLU A 825 24.97 -33.51 -33.82
C GLU A 825 25.37 -34.04 -32.46
N VAL A 826 24.85 -33.39 -31.42
CA VAL A 826 25.07 -33.79 -30.01
C VAL A 826 23.74 -33.79 -29.26
N ARG A 827 23.52 -34.87 -28.52
CA ARG A 827 22.39 -34.98 -27.56
C ARG A 827 22.94 -34.77 -26.14
N VAL A 828 22.15 -34.10 -25.32
CA VAL A 828 22.48 -33.72 -23.94
C VAL A 828 21.41 -34.27 -23.02
N SER A 829 21.79 -35.05 -22.02
CA SER A 829 20.85 -35.56 -20.99
C SER A 829 20.46 -34.48 -19.96
N GLU A 830 19.33 -34.66 -19.31
CA GLU A 830 18.90 -33.75 -18.26
C GLU A 830 19.83 -33.80 -17.03
N GLU A 831 20.35 -34.98 -16.68
CA GLU A 831 21.36 -35.17 -15.62
C GLU A 831 22.61 -34.35 -15.91
N ALA A 832 23.10 -34.35 -17.16
CA ALA A 832 24.24 -33.58 -17.55
C ALA A 832 24.03 -32.08 -17.38
N VAL A 833 22.83 -31.58 -17.71
CA VAL A 833 22.48 -30.17 -17.53
C VAL A 833 22.42 -29.80 -16.04
N LEU A 834 21.79 -30.63 -15.20
CA LEU A 834 21.65 -30.36 -13.77
C LEU A 834 22.96 -30.44 -13.02
N ASN A 835 23.80 -31.44 -13.35
CA ASN A 835 25.06 -31.70 -12.65
C ASN A 835 26.27 -30.96 -13.23
N GLY A 836 26.12 -30.36 -14.43
CA GLY A 836 27.24 -29.71 -15.14
C GLY A 836 28.23 -30.73 -15.72
N GLU A 837 27.75 -31.90 -16.17
CA GLU A 837 28.62 -33.01 -16.66
C GLU A 837 29.16 -32.72 -18.06
N GLU A 838 30.30 -33.35 -18.32
CA GLU A 838 30.97 -33.21 -19.61
C GLU A 838 30.40 -34.20 -20.65
N VAL A 839 30.04 -33.67 -21.83
CA VAL A 839 29.61 -34.43 -23.01
C VAL A 839 30.67 -34.26 -24.09
N LYS A 840 31.35 -35.32 -24.44
CA LYS A 840 32.42 -35.30 -25.47
C LYS A 840 31.88 -35.58 -26.86
N VAL A 841 32.35 -34.80 -27.88
CA VAL A 841 31.89 -34.83 -29.28
C VAL A 841 32.99 -35.29 -30.24
#